data_fc616548498b53bf868c85fc62487ad9
#
_entry.id   fc616548498b53bf868c85fc62487ad9
#
_cell.length_a   1.000
_cell.length_b   1.000
_cell.length_c   1.000
_cell.angle_alpha   90.00
_cell.angle_beta   90.00
_cell.angle_gamma   90.00
#
_symmetry.space_group_name_H-M   'P 1'
#
loop_
_entity.id
_entity.type
_entity.pdbx_description
1 polymer ?
#
loop_
_entity_poly.entity_id
_entity_poly.type
_entity_poly.pdbx_seq_one_letter_code
_entity_poly.pdbx_strand_id
1 'polypeptide(L)'
;MQNRKIVVTSALPYANGDIHIGHLVEYIQTDFWVRFQKMRGNECVYVCADDTHGTPIMIRARKEGITPEELIARSREQHVKDFTDFQIKFDNYYTTNSPENKELSEQIYKAAEEKGYITRKTTPQLYCEKCKMFLPDRFVKGICPKCGAPDQYGDSCDKCGATYGAEELGSPKCTTCNEKPVVKDSEHLYYELEPQHEYLEKWIPDHTTSDVSNKLLEWFKEPLRGWCISRDAPYFGFEIPGCKDKYFYVWVDAPIGYIASLKNAGKFEMWNDPNVELYHFIGKDIIRFHCLFWPGMLNAAGFKGPTKVFVHGFLTVNGEKMSKSKGTFVSARTYLDNLPPEALRYYYAAKLGGTTDDMGLNLSDFVQRVNSDLVGKITNIASRGGQMLQKKLGGMLGAMDDEGRALVQKCIDAGETIAKHYEDRKFNQAVVEICRLADAANEYFDKREPWKTIKVDEEATRITLTAALNAFRIMAIYLKPILPVYADKAMKLFGETQWDWASACAVRENCALGEYEYLASRIDIKQVEAMVEAAKAKPGETGEVSHESRASKNKGAPAQVAECAPLKGEIQFADFEKLDLRVGVVESCEVVPKSSKLLKIVLDVGALGKRTIFSGIRGAYPKPEMLVGKEVVFVANLAPRKMSVGVSEGMILFAGEPGVNGGAVTIDGVAGGGTQAT
;
A
#
# COMPACT_ATOMS: atom_id res chain seq x y z
N MET A 1 17.78 10.64 -24.80
CA MET A 1 17.42 9.30 -24.28
C MET A 1 16.47 8.66 -25.29
N GLN A 2 16.62 7.36 -25.55
CA GLN A 2 15.70 6.64 -26.45
C GLN A 2 14.35 6.56 -25.75
N ASN A 3 13.24 6.94 -26.41
CA ASN A 3 11.90 6.85 -25.83
C ASN A 3 11.55 5.38 -25.58
N ARG A 4 11.34 5.01 -24.32
CA ARG A 4 10.93 3.67 -23.91
C ARG A 4 9.47 3.45 -24.30
N LYS A 5 9.13 2.20 -24.64
CA LYS A 5 7.75 1.75 -24.78
C LYS A 5 7.38 0.90 -23.59
N ILE A 6 6.32 1.24 -22.91
CA ILE A 6 6.00 0.69 -21.60
C ILE A 6 4.52 0.34 -21.53
N VAL A 7 4.20 -0.86 -21.08
CA VAL A 7 2.85 -1.26 -20.63
C VAL A 7 2.88 -1.43 -19.14
N VAL A 8 1.94 -0.81 -18.44
CA VAL A 8 1.79 -0.86 -16.98
C VAL A 8 0.42 -1.41 -16.62
N THR A 9 0.39 -2.27 -15.63
CA THR A 9 -0.86 -2.77 -15.04
C THR A 9 -0.83 -2.62 -13.53
N SER A 10 -1.99 -2.49 -12.92
CA SER A 10 -2.21 -2.71 -11.50
C SER A 10 -3.14 -3.90 -11.30
N ALA A 11 -3.07 -4.55 -10.14
CA ALA A 11 -3.93 -5.69 -9.82
C ALA A 11 -5.40 -5.31 -10.02
N LEU A 12 -6.18 -6.26 -10.52
CA LEU A 12 -7.59 -6.03 -10.82
C LEU A 12 -8.40 -5.95 -9.53
N PRO A 13 -9.18 -4.89 -9.30
CA PRO A 13 -10.08 -4.84 -8.17
C PRO A 13 -11.24 -5.84 -8.38
N TYR A 14 -11.60 -6.54 -7.31
CA TYR A 14 -12.67 -7.52 -7.37
C TYR A 14 -14.05 -6.83 -7.35
N ALA A 15 -14.89 -7.12 -8.34
CA ALA A 15 -16.20 -6.46 -8.55
C ALA A 15 -17.28 -6.86 -7.51
N ASN A 16 -16.87 -7.23 -6.30
CA ASN A 16 -17.75 -7.63 -5.20
C ASN A 16 -17.77 -6.63 -4.03
N GLY A 17 -17.11 -5.50 -4.15
CA GLY A 17 -17.04 -4.49 -3.09
C GLY A 17 -16.62 -3.14 -3.59
N ASP A 18 -16.81 -2.12 -2.73
CA ASP A 18 -16.40 -0.76 -3.03
C ASP A 18 -14.87 -0.62 -2.95
N ILE A 19 -14.33 0.29 -3.73
CA ILE A 19 -12.95 0.74 -3.57
C ILE A 19 -12.81 1.39 -2.18
N HIS A 20 -11.72 1.07 -1.48
CA HIS A 20 -11.37 1.67 -0.20
C HIS A 20 -9.94 2.23 -0.23
N ILE A 21 -9.59 3.06 0.76
CA ILE A 21 -8.29 3.73 0.80
C ILE A 21 -7.10 2.75 0.76
N GLY A 22 -7.24 1.50 1.20
CA GLY A 22 -6.22 0.47 1.07
C GLY A 22 -5.98 0.04 -0.37
N HIS A 23 -7.03 -0.14 -1.19
CA HIS A 23 -6.90 -0.39 -2.62
C HIS A 23 -6.19 0.78 -3.32
N LEU A 24 -6.51 2.00 -2.91
CA LEU A 24 -5.95 3.22 -3.51
C LEU A 24 -4.43 3.33 -3.35
N VAL A 25 -3.80 2.63 -2.41
CA VAL A 25 -2.32 2.57 -2.32
C VAL A 25 -1.71 2.09 -3.62
N GLU A 26 -2.27 1.03 -4.20
CA GLU A 26 -1.79 0.47 -5.44
C GLU A 26 -2.02 1.40 -6.63
N TYR A 27 -3.27 1.82 -6.84
CA TYR A 27 -3.64 2.58 -8.03
C TYR A 27 -3.03 3.98 -8.04
N ILE A 28 -2.92 4.64 -6.88
CA ILE A 28 -2.31 5.96 -6.76
C ILE A 28 -0.80 5.89 -7.04
N GLN A 29 -0.06 4.94 -6.47
CA GLN A 29 1.38 4.83 -6.74
C GLN A 29 1.67 4.43 -8.19
N THR A 30 0.83 3.59 -8.78
CA THR A 30 0.94 3.22 -10.20
C THR A 30 0.73 4.45 -11.09
N ASP A 31 -0.30 5.26 -10.81
CA ASP A 31 -0.58 6.51 -11.52
C ASP A 31 0.57 7.53 -11.38
N PHE A 32 1.22 7.61 -10.20
CA PHE A 32 2.42 8.45 -10.03
C PHE A 32 3.52 8.03 -11.00
N TRP A 33 3.82 6.73 -11.05
CA TRP A 33 4.89 6.20 -11.89
C TRP A 33 4.56 6.36 -13.38
N VAL A 34 3.33 6.07 -13.79
CA VAL A 34 2.86 6.25 -15.18
C VAL A 34 2.93 7.70 -15.62
N ARG A 35 2.44 8.63 -14.80
CA ARG A 35 2.51 10.08 -15.11
C ARG A 35 3.96 10.55 -15.23
N PHE A 36 4.82 10.08 -14.34
CA PHE A 36 6.25 10.37 -14.42
C PHE A 36 6.85 9.86 -15.74
N GLN A 37 6.57 8.61 -16.13
CA GLN A 37 7.08 8.06 -17.40
C GLN A 37 6.60 8.88 -18.60
N LYS A 38 5.33 9.24 -18.64
CA LYS A 38 4.76 10.10 -19.70
C LYS A 38 5.42 11.49 -19.70
N MET A 39 5.69 12.08 -18.55
CA MET A 39 6.40 13.37 -18.45
C MET A 39 7.86 13.28 -18.90
N ARG A 40 8.51 12.12 -18.82
CA ARG A 40 9.86 11.86 -19.38
C ARG A 40 9.84 11.64 -20.88
N GLY A 41 8.66 11.67 -21.52
CA GLY A 41 8.49 11.49 -22.96
C GLY A 41 8.41 10.01 -23.38
N ASN A 42 8.27 9.07 -22.47
CA ASN A 42 8.10 7.65 -22.79
C ASN A 42 6.69 7.35 -23.30
N GLU A 43 6.57 6.43 -24.27
CA GLU A 43 5.28 5.85 -24.66
C GLU A 43 4.85 4.86 -23.58
N CYS A 44 3.97 5.32 -22.65
CA CYS A 44 3.54 4.55 -21.50
C CYS A 44 2.04 4.35 -21.54
N VAL A 45 1.59 3.09 -21.58
CA VAL A 45 0.18 2.68 -21.63
C VAL A 45 -0.19 2.00 -20.32
N TYR A 46 -1.17 2.55 -19.62
CA TYR A 46 -1.68 2.03 -18.34
C TYR A 46 -3.02 1.36 -18.55
N VAL A 47 -3.08 0.05 -18.37
CA VAL A 47 -4.32 -0.74 -18.48
C VAL A 47 -4.66 -1.43 -17.16
N CYS A 48 -5.96 -1.56 -16.90
CA CYS A 48 -6.52 -2.30 -15.77
C CYS A 48 -7.89 -2.86 -16.17
N ALA A 49 -8.51 -3.64 -15.31
CA ALA A 49 -9.86 -4.16 -15.48
C ALA A 49 -10.49 -4.48 -14.13
N ASP A 50 -11.80 -4.71 -14.07
CA ASP A 50 -12.41 -5.37 -12.94
C ASP A 50 -12.24 -6.88 -13.03
N ASP A 51 -11.88 -7.53 -11.94
CA ASP A 51 -12.00 -8.97 -11.74
C ASP A 51 -13.46 -9.28 -11.38
N THR A 52 -14.17 -9.99 -12.27
CA THR A 52 -15.62 -10.05 -12.24
C THR A 52 -16.20 -11.44 -12.03
N HIS A 53 -15.40 -12.50 -12.00
CA HIS A 53 -15.87 -13.87 -11.91
C HIS A 53 -15.84 -14.42 -10.48
N GLY A 54 -16.48 -15.54 -10.30
CA GLY A 54 -16.40 -16.33 -9.08
C GLY A 54 -17.67 -16.38 -8.23
N THR A 55 -17.62 -17.28 -7.28
CA THR A 55 -18.70 -17.57 -6.34
C THR A 55 -19.20 -16.38 -5.53
N PRO A 56 -18.34 -15.48 -4.99
CA PRO A 56 -18.81 -14.32 -4.23
C PRO A 56 -19.71 -13.37 -5.03
N ILE A 57 -19.45 -13.19 -6.32
CA ILE A 57 -20.31 -12.40 -7.23
C ILE A 57 -21.72 -13.04 -7.30
N MET A 58 -21.80 -14.35 -7.51
CA MET A 58 -23.08 -15.05 -7.55
C MET A 58 -23.87 -14.94 -6.25
N ILE A 59 -23.20 -15.09 -5.10
CA ILE A 59 -23.84 -14.99 -3.79
C ILE A 59 -24.42 -13.60 -3.60
N ARG A 60 -23.64 -12.58 -3.89
CA ARG A 60 -24.06 -11.18 -3.72
C ARG A 60 -25.21 -10.84 -4.67
N ALA A 61 -25.09 -11.18 -5.94
CA ALA A 61 -26.15 -10.97 -6.93
C ALA A 61 -27.48 -11.63 -6.51
N ARG A 62 -27.42 -12.90 -6.07
CA ARG A 62 -28.60 -13.61 -5.55
C ARG A 62 -29.19 -12.92 -4.30
N LYS A 63 -28.36 -12.47 -3.38
CA LYS A 63 -28.79 -11.75 -2.16
C LYS A 63 -29.49 -10.43 -2.49
N GLU A 64 -29.02 -9.74 -3.52
CA GLU A 64 -29.56 -8.46 -3.98
C GLU A 64 -30.73 -8.63 -4.99
N GLY A 65 -31.02 -9.86 -5.43
CA GLY A 65 -32.12 -10.17 -6.37
C GLY A 65 -31.85 -9.68 -7.80
N ILE A 66 -30.58 -9.57 -8.19
CA ILE A 66 -30.13 -9.14 -9.53
C ILE A 66 -29.27 -10.23 -10.18
N THR A 67 -28.95 -10.06 -11.47
CA THR A 67 -28.02 -10.97 -12.15
C THR A 67 -26.55 -10.65 -11.81
N PRO A 68 -25.61 -11.61 -11.94
CA PRO A 68 -24.19 -11.33 -11.80
C PRO A 68 -23.71 -10.22 -12.74
N GLU A 69 -24.21 -10.20 -13.98
CA GLU A 69 -23.88 -9.19 -15.01
C GLU A 69 -24.30 -7.79 -14.58
N GLU A 70 -25.50 -7.64 -14.02
CA GLU A 70 -25.98 -6.36 -13.48
C GLU A 70 -25.11 -5.88 -12.28
N LEU A 71 -24.72 -6.84 -11.42
CA LEU A 71 -23.85 -6.53 -10.27
C LEU A 71 -22.49 -6.01 -10.73
N ILE A 72 -21.82 -6.72 -11.65
CA ILE A 72 -20.48 -6.31 -12.11
C ILE A 72 -20.51 -5.01 -12.92
N ALA A 73 -21.57 -4.76 -13.71
CA ALA A 73 -21.76 -3.51 -14.44
C ALA A 73 -21.85 -2.31 -13.47
N ARG A 74 -22.68 -2.44 -12.43
CA ARG A 74 -22.83 -1.41 -11.39
C ARG A 74 -21.52 -1.19 -10.60
N SER A 75 -20.81 -2.28 -10.25
CA SER A 75 -19.52 -2.19 -9.56
C SER A 75 -18.50 -1.45 -10.41
N ARG A 76 -18.45 -1.74 -11.73
CA ARG A 76 -17.55 -1.06 -12.66
C ARG A 76 -17.81 0.44 -12.74
N GLU A 77 -19.06 0.86 -12.85
CA GLU A 77 -19.42 2.29 -12.86
C GLU A 77 -18.92 3.00 -11.59
N GLN A 78 -19.08 2.36 -10.43
CA GLN A 78 -18.62 2.91 -9.16
C GLN A 78 -17.10 2.96 -9.10
N HIS A 79 -16.38 1.90 -9.50
CA HIS A 79 -14.92 1.85 -9.51
C HIS A 79 -14.33 2.92 -10.43
N VAL A 80 -14.84 3.04 -11.67
CA VAL A 80 -14.40 4.07 -12.62
C VAL A 80 -14.60 5.47 -12.06
N LYS A 81 -15.75 5.70 -11.41
CA LYS A 81 -16.03 6.98 -10.75
C LYS A 81 -15.06 7.26 -9.61
N ASP A 82 -14.79 6.26 -8.76
CA ASP A 82 -13.87 6.39 -7.63
C ASP A 82 -12.45 6.69 -8.10
N PHE A 83 -11.95 5.96 -9.08
CA PHE A 83 -10.62 6.20 -9.65
C PHE A 83 -10.51 7.58 -10.30
N THR A 84 -11.51 7.99 -11.06
CA THR A 84 -11.55 9.32 -11.72
C THR A 84 -11.52 10.44 -10.68
N ASP A 85 -12.32 10.32 -9.63
CA ASP A 85 -12.40 11.34 -8.57
C ASP A 85 -11.12 11.39 -7.71
N PHE A 86 -10.36 10.26 -7.63
CA PHE A 86 -8.99 10.24 -7.07
C PHE A 86 -7.91 10.64 -8.08
N GLN A 87 -8.30 11.12 -9.28
CA GLN A 87 -7.40 11.59 -10.35
C GLN A 87 -6.49 10.49 -10.92
N ILE A 88 -6.88 9.23 -10.79
CA ILE A 88 -6.20 8.10 -11.39
C ILE A 88 -6.66 7.98 -12.86
N LYS A 89 -5.71 7.90 -13.79
CA LYS A 89 -6.00 7.91 -15.23
C LYS A 89 -5.44 6.67 -15.90
N PHE A 90 -6.32 5.72 -16.20
CA PHE A 90 -6.03 4.60 -17.09
C PHE A 90 -6.10 5.03 -18.56
N ASP A 91 -5.30 4.41 -19.42
CA ASP A 91 -5.48 4.50 -20.88
C ASP A 91 -6.61 3.56 -21.32
N ASN A 92 -6.82 2.43 -20.62
CA ASN A 92 -8.02 1.60 -20.71
C ASN A 92 -8.35 0.94 -19.37
N TYR A 93 -9.62 0.98 -18.97
CA TYR A 93 -10.16 0.25 -17.82
C TYR A 93 -11.28 -0.67 -18.30
N TYR A 94 -11.08 -1.99 -18.20
CA TYR A 94 -11.94 -2.98 -18.85
C TYR A 94 -12.61 -3.92 -17.85
N THR A 95 -12.90 -5.17 -18.25
CA THR A 95 -13.53 -6.20 -17.41
C THR A 95 -13.03 -7.58 -17.83
N THR A 96 -12.89 -8.49 -16.86
CA THR A 96 -12.56 -9.88 -17.18
C THR A 96 -13.74 -10.63 -17.82
N ASN A 97 -14.97 -10.21 -17.59
CA ASN A 97 -16.15 -10.76 -18.30
C ASN A 97 -16.27 -10.14 -19.69
N SER A 98 -15.37 -10.53 -20.61
CA SER A 98 -15.28 -9.98 -21.96
C SER A 98 -14.92 -11.06 -22.98
N PRO A 99 -15.29 -10.85 -24.28
CA PRO A 99 -14.93 -11.77 -25.36
C PRO A 99 -13.42 -11.97 -25.49
N GLU A 100 -12.66 -10.90 -25.38
CA GLU A 100 -11.19 -10.91 -25.48
C GLU A 100 -10.58 -11.74 -24.35
N ASN A 101 -11.08 -11.60 -23.12
CA ASN A 101 -10.59 -12.38 -21.99
C ASN A 101 -10.92 -13.86 -22.13
N LYS A 102 -12.13 -14.19 -22.61
CA LYS A 102 -12.53 -15.57 -22.89
C LYS A 102 -11.62 -16.22 -23.93
N GLU A 103 -11.44 -15.56 -25.07
CA GLU A 103 -10.58 -16.05 -26.16
C GLU A 103 -9.16 -16.33 -25.68
N LEU A 104 -8.56 -15.37 -24.93
CA LEU A 104 -7.21 -15.49 -24.39
C LEU A 104 -7.11 -16.57 -23.32
N SER A 105 -8.11 -16.74 -22.47
CA SER A 105 -8.16 -17.79 -21.45
C SER A 105 -8.18 -19.16 -22.09
N GLU A 106 -9.00 -19.35 -23.12
CA GLU A 106 -9.05 -20.60 -23.89
C GLU A 106 -7.74 -20.87 -24.63
N GLN A 107 -7.10 -19.84 -25.20
CA GLN A 107 -5.79 -19.96 -25.89
C GLN A 107 -4.70 -20.40 -24.92
N ILE A 108 -4.59 -19.73 -23.78
CA ILE A 108 -3.55 -20.03 -22.76
C ILE A 108 -3.76 -21.43 -22.17
N TYR A 109 -5.01 -21.80 -21.89
CA TYR A 109 -5.37 -23.13 -21.40
C TYR A 109 -4.97 -24.23 -22.41
N LYS A 110 -5.36 -24.10 -23.67
CA LYS A 110 -5.03 -25.07 -24.75
C LYS A 110 -3.54 -25.25 -24.91
N ALA A 111 -2.77 -24.14 -24.91
CA ALA A 111 -1.32 -24.21 -25.00
C ALA A 111 -0.67 -24.92 -23.80
N ALA A 112 -1.21 -24.75 -22.60
CA ALA A 112 -0.76 -25.47 -21.41
C ALA A 112 -1.15 -26.96 -21.46
N GLU A 113 -2.34 -27.29 -21.97
CA GLU A 113 -2.82 -28.67 -22.14
C GLU A 113 -1.97 -29.42 -23.18
N GLU A 114 -1.67 -28.80 -24.34
CA GLU A 114 -0.82 -29.36 -25.39
C GLU A 114 0.60 -29.64 -24.91
N LYS A 115 1.13 -28.86 -23.97
CA LYS A 115 2.43 -29.07 -23.34
C LYS A 115 2.42 -30.10 -22.20
N GLY A 116 1.25 -30.66 -21.86
CA GLY A 116 1.09 -31.63 -20.79
C GLY A 116 1.17 -31.03 -19.38
N TYR A 117 0.97 -29.72 -19.23
CA TYR A 117 0.96 -29.04 -17.93
C TYR A 117 -0.39 -29.12 -17.22
N ILE A 118 -1.42 -29.66 -17.89
CA ILE A 118 -2.75 -29.86 -17.30
C ILE A 118 -2.92 -31.33 -16.92
N THR A 119 -3.22 -31.60 -15.66
CA THR A 119 -3.55 -32.93 -15.15
C THR A 119 -4.96 -32.98 -14.59
N ARG A 120 -5.53 -34.17 -14.50
CA ARG A 120 -6.87 -34.40 -13.93
C ARG A 120 -6.71 -35.22 -12.65
N LYS A 121 -7.37 -34.79 -11.58
CA LYS A 121 -7.37 -35.46 -10.28
C LYS A 121 -8.79 -35.50 -9.74
N THR A 122 -9.23 -36.67 -9.31
CA THR A 122 -10.51 -36.82 -8.61
C THR A 122 -10.31 -36.51 -7.14
N THR A 123 -11.13 -35.62 -6.61
CA THR A 123 -11.08 -35.21 -5.19
C THR A 123 -12.49 -35.31 -4.57
N PRO A 124 -12.61 -35.82 -3.33
CA PRO A 124 -13.86 -35.81 -2.61
C PRO A 124 -14.26 -34.38 -2.26
N GLN A 125 -15.52 -34.00 -2.49
CA GLN A 125 -16.07 -32.69 -2.19
C GLN A 125 -17.47 -32.80 -1.61
N LEU A 126 -17.89 -31.80 -0.84
CA LEU A 126 -19.25 -31.73 -0.32
C LEU A 126 -20.22 -31.31 -1.41
N TYR A 127 -21.29 -32.09 -1.58
CA TYR A 127 -22.35 -31.85 -2.54
C TYR A 127 -23.71 -31.70 -1.84
N CYS A 128 -24.46 -30.66 -2.18
CA CYS A 128 -25.83 -30.49 -1.70
C CYS A 128 -26.83 -31.06 -2.67
N GLU A 129 -27.54 -32.14 -2.27
CA GLU A 129 -28.51 -32.80 -3.13
C GLU A 129 -29.74 -31.94 -3.39
N LYS A 130 -30.15 -31.09 -2.46
CA LYS A 130 -31.28 -30.17 -2.61
C LYS A 130 -30.96 -29.01 -3.55
N CYS A 131 -29.78 -28.41 -3.43
CA CYS A 131 -29.33 -27.33 -4.29
C CYS A 131 -28.72 -27.83 -5.59
N LYS A 132 -28.48 -29.17 -5.73
CA LYS A 132 -27.85 -29.85 -6.88
C LYS A 132 -26.51 -29.19 -7.27
N MET A 133 -25.65 -28.92 -6.28
CA MET A 133 -24.37 -28.28 -6.51
C MET A 133 -23.30 -28.78 -5.56
N PHE A 134 -22.05 -28.82 -6.01
CA PHE A 134 -20.90 -28.90 -5.15
C PHE A 134 -20.79 -27.62 -4.30
N LEU A 135 -20.36 -27.78 -3.07
CA LEU A 135 -20.29 -26.66 -2.11
C LEU A 135 -18.86 -26.16 -1.99
N PRO A 136 -18.51 -25.02 -2.61
CA PRO A 136 -17.27 -24.33 -2.27
C PRO A 136 -17.24 -23.97 -0.78
N ASP A 137 -16.06 -23.75 -0.25
CA ASP A 137 -15.80 -23.55 1.19
C ASP A 137 -16.74 -22.57 1.89
N ARG A 138 -17.17 -21.52 1.19
CA ARG A 138 -18.12 -20.51 1.72
C ARG A 138 -19.60 -20.90 1.61
N PHE A 139 -19.90 -22.00 0.93
CA PHE A 139 -21.26 -22.55 0.86
C PHE A 139 -21.53 -23.64 1.90
N VAL A 140 -20.55 -23.95 2.73
CA VAL A 140 -20.71 -24.92 3.83
C VAL A 140 -20.28 -24.30 5.14
N LYS A 141 -21.03 -24.61 6.19
CA LYS A 141 -20.70 -24.28 7.57
C LYS A 141 -20.88 -25.49 8.46
N GLY A 142 -20.07 -25.57 9.52
CA GLY A 142 -20.11 -26.68 10.45
C GLY A 142 -19.32 -26.41 11.71
N ILE A 143 -18.99 -27.45 12.42
CA ILE A 143 -18.23 -27.41 13.66
C ILE A 143 -16.74 -27.55 13.31
N CYS A 144 -15.91 -26.63 13.82
CA CYS A 144 -14.46 -26.68 13.61
C CYS A 144 -13.87 -28.01 14.13
N PRO A 145 -13.10 -28.76 13.31
CA PRO A 145 -12.53 -30.04 13.72
C PRO A 145 -11.41 -29.87 14.78
N LYS A 146 -10.87 -28.67 14.94
CA LYS A 146 -9.75 -28.41 15.89
C LYS A 146 -10.20 -27.87 17.24
N CYS A 147 -11.18 -26.96 17.29
CA CYS A 147 -11.58 -26.32 18.55
C CYS A 147 -13.05 -26.51 18.92
N GLY A 148 -13.84 -27.21 18.10
CA GLY A 148 -15.26 -27.45 18.35
C GLY A 148 -16.17 -26.21 18.20
N ALA A 149 -15.67 -25.10 17.69
CA ALA A 149 -16.49 -23.90 17.50
C ALA A 149 -17.58 -24.17 16.43
N PRO A 150 -18.85 -23.85 16.69
CA PRO A 150 -19.93 -24.01 15.72
C PRO A 150 -19.89 -22.91 14.64
N ASP A 151 -20.62 -23.13 13.55
CA ASP A 151 -20.90 -22.15 12.48
C ASP A 151 -19.64 -21.63 11.76
N GLN A 152 -18.61 -22.48 11.61
CA GLN A 152 -17.39 -22.17 10.92
C GLN A 152 -17.47 -22.56 9.44
N TYR A 153 -16.82 -21.76 8.55
CA TYR A 153 -16.77 -22.05 7.13
C TYR A 153 -15.85 -23.23 6.78
N GLY A 154 -15.96 -23.77 5.56
CA GLY A 154 -15.30 -24.99 5.11
C GLY A 154 -13.77 -24.90 4.93
N ASP A 155 -13.18 -23.73 5.03
CA ASP A 155 -11.76 -23.49 4.79
C ASP A 155 -10.97 -23.14 6.06
N SER A 156 -11.62 -22.48 7.03
CA SER A 156 -10.92 -21.97 8.21
C SER A 156 -11.87 -21.67 9.37
N CYS A 157 -11.33 -21.71 10.57
CA CYS A 157 -12.05 -21.38 11.79
C CYS A 157 -11.79 -19.94 12.23
N ASP A 158 -12.80 -19.10 12.28
CA ASP A 158 -12.71 -17.71 12.73
C ASP A 158 -12.29 -17.59 14.20
N LYS A 159 -12.60 -18.64 15.02
CA LYS A 159 -12.29 -18.64 16.45
C LYS A 159 -10.84 -19.03 16.77
N CYS A 160 -10.34 -20.13 16.21
CA CYS A 160 -9.00 -20.63 16.52
C CYS A 160 -8.00 -20.48 15.35
N GLY A 161 -8.50 -20.07 14.18
CA GLY A 161 -7.69 -19.85 12.98
C GLY A 161 -7.11 -21.10 12.34
N ALA A 162 -7.55 -22.28 12.70
CA ALA A 162 -7.15 -23.50 12.05
C ALA A 162 -7.68 -23.55 10.62
N THR A 163 -6.90 -24.09 9.69
CA THR A 163 -7.31 -24.40 8.32
C THR A 163 -7.57 -25.91 8.22
N TYR A 164 -8.57 -26.28 7.43
CA TYR A 164 -9.02 -27.67 7.20
C TYR A 164 -9.77 -27.74 5.88
N GLY A 165 -10.03 -28.95 5.37
CA GLY A 165 -10.92 -29.18 4.26
C GLY A 165 -12.38 -29.09 4.68
N ALA A 166 -13.28 -28.72 3.77
CA ALA A 166 -14.71 -28.62 4.06
C ALA A 166 -15.31 -29.95 4.54
N GLU A 167 -14.74 -31.07 4.09
CA GLU A 167 -15.10 -32.44 4.46
C GLU A 167 -14.72 -32.79 5.92
N GLU A 168 -13.78 -32.05 6.51
CA GLU A 168 -13.35 -32.26 7.91
C GLU A 168 -14.29 -31.58 8.93
N LEU A 169 -15.22 -30.73 8.47
CA LEU A 169 -16.17 -30.07 9.34
C LEU A 169 -17.09 -31.05 10.07
N GLY A 170 -17.25 -30.88 11.37
CA GLY A 170 -18.30 -31.56 12.13
C GLY A 170 -19.68 -31.02 11.75
N SER A 171 -20.63 -31.93 11.47
CA SER A 171 -22.01 -31.60 11.12
C SER A 171 -22.15 -30.51 10.04
N PRO A 172 -21.52 -30.67 8.86
CA PRO A 172 -21.56 -29.67 7.81
C PRO A 172 -23.02 -29.43 7.31
N LYS A 173 -23.32 -28.15 7.01
CA LYS A 173 -24.61 -27.71 6.46
C LYS A 173 -24.39 -26.78 5.27
N CYS A 174 -25.23 -26.95 4.24
CA CYS A 174 -25.27 -26.02 3.12
C CYS A 174 -25.77 -24.64 3.60
N THR A 175 -25.04 -23.57 3.33
CA THR A 175 -25.42 -22.22 3.76
C THR A 175 -26.66 -21.67 3.02
N THR A 176 -27.01 -22.28 1.88
CA THR A 176 -28.17 -21.87 1.07
C THR A 176 -29.48 -22.48 1.55
N CYS A 177 -29.49 -23.77 1.94
CA CYS A 177 -30.73 -24.50 2.25
C CYS A 177 -30.73 -25.20 3.60
N ASN A 178 -29.63 -25.09 4.38
CA ASN A 178 -29.37 -25.73 5.67
C ASN A 178 -29.39 -27.28 5.68
N GLU A 179 -29.53 -27.94 4.48
CA GLU A 179 -29.46 -29.39 4.39
C GLU A 179 -28.03 -29.88 4.62
N LYS A 180 -27.93 -31.12 5.13
CA LYS A 180 -26.65 -31.81 5.30
C LYS A 180 -26.12 -32.23 3.93
N PRO A 181 -24.92 -31.80 3.51
CA PRO A 181 -24.32 -32.23 2.27
C PRO A 181 -23.82 -33.69 2.35
N VAL A 182 -23.65 -34.30 1.21
CA VAL A 182 -23.03 -35.62 1.04
C VAL A 182 -21.63 -35.43 0.41
N VAL A 183 -20.72 -36.36 0.63
CA VAL A 183 -19.44 -36.39 -0.07
C VAL A 183 -19.65 -37.05 -1.44
N LYS A 184 -19.25 -36.40 -2.51
CA LYS A 184 -19.18 -36.93 -3.86
C LYS A 184 -17.81 -36.63 -4.47
N ASP A 185 -17.32 -37.55 -5.26
CA ASP A 185 -16.11 -37.34 -6.04
C ASP A 185 -16.35 -36.36 -7.18
N SER A 186 -15.46 -35.42 -7.35
CA SER A 186 -15.43 -34.51 -8.49
C SER A 186 -14.05 -34.53 -9.14
N GLU A 187 -14.02 -34.67 -10.47
CA GLU A 187 -12.79 -34.53 -11.24
C GLU A 187 -12.46 -33.06 -11.42
N HIS A 188 -11.23 -32.66 -11.09
CA HIS A 188 -10.73 -31.31 -11.25
C HIS A 188 -9.47 -31.26 -12.11
N LEU A 189 -9.29 -30.14 -12.81
CA LEU A 189 -8.12 -29.85 -13.60
C LEU A 189 -7.11 -29.08 -12.75
N TYR A 190 -5.84 -29.49 -12.89
CA TYR A 190 -4.72 -28.89 -12.19
C TYR A 190 -3.67 -28.39 -13.19
N TYR A 191 -3.19 -27.18 -12.99
CA TYR A 191 -2.02 -26.66 -13.68
C TYR A 191 -0.79 -27.06 -12.87
N GLU A 192 0.07 -27.89 -13.45
CA GLU A 192 1.31 -28.37 -12.80
C GLU A 192 2.42 -27.36 -13.01
N LEU A 193 3.01 -26.87 -11.92
CA LEU A 193 4.12 -25.91 -11.95
C LEU A 193 5.49 -26.58 -12.03
N GLU A 194 5.63 -27.79 -11.52
CA GLU A 194 6.91 -28.48 -11.46
C GLU A 194 7.61 -28.60 -12.82
N PRO A 195 6.94 -28.84 -13.94
CA PRO A 195 7.59 -28.85 -15.26
C PRO A 195 8.23 -27.52 -15.65
N GLN A 196 7.91 -26.43 -14.96
CA GLN A 196 8.46 -25.10 -15.19
C GLN A 196 9.39 -24.62 -14.06
N HIS A 197 9.79 -25.51 -13.16
CA HIS A 197 10.63 -25.22 -12.00
C HIS A 197 11.87 -24.43 -12.39
N GLU A 198 12.68 -24.97 -13.32
CA GLU A 198 13.93 -24.35 -13.76
C GLU A 198 13.73 -22.97 -14.42
N TYR A 199 12.64 -22.82 -15.21
CA TYR A 199 12.29 -21.53 -15.82
C TYR A 199 11.95 -20.49 -14.76
N LEU A 200 11.08 -20.83 -13.82
CA LEU A 200 10.62 -19.93 -12.77
C LEU A 200 11.71 -19.55 -11.79
N GLU A 201 12.57 -20.51 -11.40
CA GLU A 201 13.70 -20.28 -10.51
C GLU A 201 14.69 -19.26 -11.09
N LYS A 202 14.93 -19.31 -12.41
CA LYS A 202 15.78 -18.36 -13.12
C LYS A 202 15.07 -17.00 -13.35
N TRP A 203 13.77 -17.04 -13.61
CA TRP A 203 12.99 -15.83 -13.95
C TRP A 203 12.80 -14.89 -12.74
N ILE A 204 12.49 -15.44 -11.57
CA ILE A 204 12.10 -14.67 -10.37
C ILE A 204 13.14 -13.62 -9.96
N PRO A 205 14.46 -13.91 -9.84
CA PRO A 205 15.45 -12.94 -9.39
C PRO A 205 15.56 -11.71 -10.28
N ASP A 206 15.42 -11.88 -11.57
CA ASP A 206 15.57 -10.79 -12.55
C ASP A 206 14.32 -9.92 -12.66
N HIS A 207 13.14 -10.45 -12.23
CA HIS A 207 11.84 -9.81 -12.48
C HIS A 207 11.11 -9.37 -11.20
N THR A 208 11.69 -9.61 -10.03
CA THR A 208 11.14 -9.16 -8.75
C THR A 208 12.20 -8.41 -7.93
N THR A 209 11.82 -7.85 -6.79
CA THR A 209 12.77 -7.27 -5.84
C THR A 209 13.43 -8.37 -4.99
N SER A 210 14.60 -8.12 -4.43
CA SER A 210 15.39 -9.12 -3.70
C SER A 210 14.66 -9.72 -2.50
N ASP A 211 13.86 -8.93 -1.79
CA ASP A 211 13.04 -9.37 -0.67
C ASP A 211 11.93 -10.34 -1.11
N VAL A 212 11.28 -10.06 -2.23
CA VAL A 212 10.27 -10.92 -2.84
C VAL A 212 10.91 -12.20 -3.40
N SER A 213 12.01 -12.05 -4.14
CA SER A 213 12.75 -13.15 -4.73
C SER A 213 13.22 -14.16 -3.67
N ASN A 214 13.90 -13.69 -2.63
CA ASN A 214 14.42 -14.55 -1.56
C ASN A 214 13.29 -15.37 -0.89
N LYS A 215 12.14 -14.75 -0.67
CA LYS A 215 10.97 -15.42 -0.06
C LYS A 215 10.36 -16.46 -0.99
N LEU A 216 10.27 -16.18 -2.29
CA LEU A 216 9.72 -17.12 -3.27
C LEU A 216 10.64 -18.31 -3.51
N LEU A 217 11.96 -18.09 -3.58
CA LEU A 217 12.95 -19.14 -3.83
C LEU A 217 13.02 -20.19 -2.68
N GLU A 218 12.50 -19.87 -1.50
CA GLU A 218 12.34 -20.88 -0.45
C GLU A 218 11.40 -22.02 -0.85
N TRP A 219 10.43 -21.76 -1.73
CA TRP A 219 9.47 -22.77 -2.20
C TRP A 219 10.09 -23.76 -3.18
N PHE A 220 11.17 -23.36 -3.85
CA PHE A 220 11.88 -24.20 -4.82
C PHE A 220 12.79 -25.28 -4.17
N LYS A 221 12.88 -25.29 -2.84
CA LYS A 221 13.55 -26.37 -2.08
C LYS A 221 12.77 -27.69 -2.10
N GLU A 222 11.49 -27.64 -2.45
CA GLU A 222 10.58 -28.76 -2.61
C GLU A 222 9.93 -28.70 -4.00
N PRO A 223 9.44 -29.83 -4.56
CA PRO A 223 8.72 -29.81 -5.82
C PRO A 223 7.51 -28.87 -5.76
N LEU A 224 7.35 -28.06 -6.81
CA LEU A 224 6.25 -27.11 -6.92
C LEU A 224 4.91 -27.83 -7.08
N ARG A 225 3.94 -27.50 -6.22
CA ARG A 225 2.63 -28.15 -6.24
C ARG A 225 1.75 -27.62 -7.36
N GLY A 226 1.01 -28.54 -8.01
CA GLY A 226 -0.02 -28.19 -8.97
C GLY A 226 -1.15 -27.35 -8.33
N TRP A 227 -1.77 -26.54 -9.14
CA TRP A 227 -2.85 -25.61 -8.74
C TRP A 227 -4.16 -26.02 -9.39
N CYS A 228 -5.22 -26.18 -8.59
CA CYS A 228 -6.57 -26.50 -9.09
C CYS A 228 -7.16 -25.30 -9.83
N ILE A 229 -7.34 -25.43 -11.15
CA ILE A 229 -7.78 -24.37 -12.06
C ILE A 229 -9.26 -24.48 -12.44
N SER A 230 -9.97 -25.49 -11.98
CA SER A 230 -11.38 -25.70 -12.33
C SER A 230 -12.33 -25.53 -11.15
N ARG A 231 -13.56 -25.15 -11.45
CA ARG A 231 -14.70 -25.09 -10.50
C ARG A 231 -15.90 -25.77 -11.11
N ASP A 232 -16.70 -26.43 -10.28
CA ASP A 232 -17.94 -27.08 -10.69
C ASP A 232 -19.08 -26.06 -10.87
N ALA A 233 -20.02 -26.39 -11.75
CA ALA A 233 -21.28 -25.68 -11.89
C ALA A 233 -22.13 -25.77 -10.59
N PRO A 234 -22.91 -24.71 -10.22
CA PRO A 234 -23.01 -23.43 -10.91
C PRO A 234 -21.87 -22.49 -10.52
N TYR A 235 -21.29 -21.84 -11.50
CA TYR A 235 -20.21 -20.89 -11.30
C TYR A 235 -20.31 -19.74 -12.30
N PHE A 236 -20.10 -18.50 -11.89
CA PHE A 236 -20.04 -17.36 -12.78
C PHE A 236 -18.62 -17.18 -13.29
N GLY A 237 -18.40 -17.44 -14.56
CA GLY A 237 -17.09 -17.44 -15.22
C GLY A 237 -17.16 -18.14 -16.58
N PHE A 238 -16.00 -18.38 -17.19
CA PHE A 238 -15.93 -19.08 -18.48
C PHE A 238 -15.82 -20.58 -18.29
N GLU A 239 -16.61 -21.32 -19.06
CA GLU A 239 -16.52 -22.78 -19.13
C GLU A 239 -15.20 -23.21 -19.78
N ILE A 240 -14.55 -24.25 -19.21
CA ILE A 240 -13.29 -24.77 -19.73
C ILE A 240 -13.55 -25.56 -21.02
N PRO A 241 -12.85 -25.28 -22.14
CA PRO A 241 -13.04 -25.99 -23.40
C PRO A 241 -12.94 -27.51 -23.25
N GLY A 242 -13.92 -28.21 -23.76
CA GLY A 242 -13.99 -29.68 -23.70
C GLY A 242 -14.36 -30.28 -22.34
N CYS A 243 -14.65 -29.46 -21.33
CA CYS A 243 -14.99 -29.92 -19.98
C CYS A 243 -16.37 -29.40 -19.58
N LYS A 244 -17.41 -30.14 -19.90
CA LYS A 244 -18.81 -29.77 -19.59
C LYS A 244 -18.99 -29.52 -18.08
N ASP A 245 -19.70 -28.42 -17.73
CA ASP A 245 -20.02 -28.01 -16.35
C ASP A 245 -18.78 -27.73 -15.49
N LYS A 246 -17.62 -27.47 -16.11
CA LYS A 246 -16.36 -27.03 -15.44
C LYS A 246 -15.97 -25.64 -15.92
N TYR A 247 -15.69 -24.77 -14.98
CA TYR A 247 -15.39 -23.35 -15.19
C TYR A 247 -13.97 -23.03 -14.74
N PHE A 248 -13.33 -22.07 -15.41
CA PHE A 248 -12.04 -21.56 -14.92
C PHE A 248 -12.20 -20.95 -13.52
N TYR A 249 -11.28 -21.29 -12.64
CA TYR A 249 -11.15 -20.60 -11.37
C TYR A 249 -10.74 -19.14 -11.62
N VAL A 250 -11.38 -18.20 -10.92
CA VAL A 250 -11.22 -16.74 -11.12
C VAL A 250 -9.77 -16.27 -11.20
N TRP A 251 -8.85 -16.86 -10.47
CA TRP A 251 -7.44 -16.50 -10.51
C TRP A 251 -6.71 -17.00 -11.77
N VAL A 252 -7.33 -17.82 -12.60
CA VAL A 252 -6.78 -18.23 -13.91
C VAL A 252 -7.03 -17.13 -14.93
N ASP A 253 -8.25 -16.64 -15.01
CA ASP A 253 -8.66 -15.66 -16.02
C ASP A 253 -8.49 -14.21 -15.58
N ALA A 254 -8.36 -13.93 -14.27
CA ALA A 254 -8.12 -12.60 -13.76
C ALA A 254 -6.85 -11.93 -14.34
N PRO A 255 -5.63 -12.50 -14.25
CA PRO A 255 -4.44 -11.84 -14.78
C PRO A 255 -4.45 -11.76 -16.32
N ILE A 256 -5.21 -12.61 -17.01
CA ILE A 256 -5.43 -12.53 -18.47
C ILE A 256 -6.15 -11.23 -18.82
N GLY A 257 -6.94 -10.68 -17.91
CA GLY A 257 -7.59 -9.38 -18.02
C GLY A 257 -6.65 -8.23 -18.35
N TYR A 258 -5.37 -8.32 -17.99
CA TYR A 258 -4.35 -7.34 -18.41
C TYR A 258 -4.16 -7.33 -19.93
N ILE A 259 -4.00 -8.51 -20.51
CA ILE A 259 -3.84 -8.66 -21.95
C ILE A 259 -5.14 -8.31 -22.67
N ALA A 260 -6.28 -8.74 -22.13
CA ALA A 260 -7.61 -8.45 -22.68
C ALA A 260 -7.88 -6.94 -22.70
N SER A 261 -7.51 -6.21 -21.63
CA SER A 261 -7.64 -4.75 -21.59
C SER A 261 -6.73 -4.06 -22.63
N LEU A 262 -5.49 -4.54 -22.79
CA LEU A 262 -4.58 -4.03 -23.81
C LEU A 262 -5.09 -4.33 -25.22
N LYS A 263 -5.67 -5.52 -25.45
CA LYS A 263 -6.30 -5.91 -26.73
C LYS A 263 -7.51 -5.04 -27.06
N ASN A 264 -8.36 -4.77 -26.07
CA ASN A 264 -9.51 -3.89 -26.21
C ASN A 264 -9.10 -2.44 -26.51
N ALA A 265 -7.94 -1.99 -25.98
CA ALA A 265 -7.35 -0.69 -26.31
C ALA A 265 -6.74 -0.61 -27.73
N GLY A 266 -6.78 -1.68 -28.52
CA GLY A 266 -6.17 -1.76 -29.85
C GLY A 266 -4.65 -1.78 -29.84
N LYS A 267 -4.02 -2.26 -28.77
CA LYS A 267 -2.56 -2.27 -28.55
C LYS A 267 -2.01 -3.65 -28.19
N PHE A 268 -2.70 -4.71 -28.59
CA PHE A 268 -2.38 -6.11 -28.25
C PHE A 268 -0.95 -6.50 -28.64
N GLU A 269 -0.45 -6.00 -29.78
CA GLU A 269 0.89 -6.25 -30.29
C GLU A 269 2.00 -5.80 -29.33
N MET A 270 1.74 -4.79 -28.49
CA MET A 270 2.71 -4.31 -27.50
C MET A 270 3.06 -5.37 -26.45
N TRP A 271 2.16 -6.34 -26.18
CA TRP A 271 2.44 -7.33 -25.14
C TRP A 271 3.65 -8.20 -25.45
N ASN A 272 3.78 -8.67 -26.69
CA ASN A 272 4.85 -9.56 -27.12
C ASN A 272 6.00 -8.86 -27.84
N ASP A 273 5.94 -7.52 -28.03
CA ASP A 273 7.03 -6.76 -28.63
C ASP A 273 8.27 -6.83 -27.68
N PRO A 274 9.45 -7.33 -28.16
CA PRO A 274 10.65 -7.40 -27.34
C PRO A 274 11.17 -6.04 -26.87
N ASN A 275 10.79 -4.94 -27.56
CA ASN A 275 11.20 -3.58 -27.23
C ASN A 275 10.25 -2.89 -26.24
N VAL A 276 9.15 -3.53 -25.84
CA VAL A 276 8.19 -2.99 -24.87
C VAL A 276 8.49 -3.58 -23.49
N GLU A 277 8.55 -2.75 -22.48
CA GLU A 277 8.70 -3.15 -21.09
C GLU A 277 7.33 -3.36 -20.44
N LEU A 278 7.14 -4.45 -19.71
CA LEU A 278 5.88 -4.80 -19.03
C LEU A 278 6.05 -4.69 -17.52
N TYR A 279 5.28 -3.85 -16.86
CA TYR A 279 5.34 -3.64 -15.42
C TYR A 279 4.02 -3.96 -14.75
N HIS A 280 4.06 -4.81 -13.73
CA HIS A 280 2.91 -5.11 -12.87
C HIS A 280 3.11 -4.47 -11.50
N PHE A 281 2.09 -3.74 -11.01
CA PHE A 281 2.00 -3.28 -9.63
C PHE A 281 0.99 -4.14 -8.90
N ILE A 282 1.37 -4.67 -7.73
CA ILE A 282 0.53 -5.62 -6.98
C ILE A 282 0.70 -5.48 -5.46
N GLY A 283 -0.32 -5.85 -4.71
CA GLY A 283 -0.21 -6.07 -3.28
C GLY A 283 0.57 -7.35 -2.93
N LYS A 284 1.17 -7.39 -1.76
CA LYS A 284 1.98 -8.55 -1.29
C LYS A 284 1.18 -9.85 -1.08
N ASP A 285 -0.13 -9.78 -1.00
CA ASP A 285 -1.04 -10.93 -0.86
C ASP A 285 -1.14 -11.79 -2.11
N ILE A 286 -0.90 -11.20 -3.28
CA ILE A 286 -1.03 -11.88 -4.58
C ILE A 286 0.31 -12.15 -5.28
N ILE A 287 1.43 -12.05 -4.54
CA ILE A 287 2.78 -12.37 -5.04
C ILE A 287 2.81 -13.75 -5.69
N ARG A 288 2.20 -14.76 -5.04
CA ARG A 288 2.18 -16.14 -5.54
C ARG A 288 1.56 -16.24 -6.93
N PHE A 289 0.47 -15.54 -7.17
CA PHE A 289 -0.22 -15.58 -8.46
C PHE A 289 0.57 -14.88 -9.55
N HIS A 290 1.17 -13.72 -9.26
CA HIS A 290 1.87 -12.90 -10.25
C HIS A 290 3.34 -13.27 -10.48
N CYS A 291 3.96 -14.00 -9.54
CA CYS A 291 5.37 -14.35 -9.65
C CYS A 291 5.65 -15.85 -9.84
N LEU A 292 4.60 -16.72 -9.76
CA LEU A 292 4.71 -18.14 -10.03
C LEU A 292 3.73 -18.58 -11.13
N PHE A 293 2.43 -18.52 -10.85
CA PHE A 293 1.42 -19.04 -11.78
C PHE A 293 1.34 -18.23 -13.08
N TRP A 294 1.29 -16.90 -12.98
CA TRP A 294 1.16 -16.03 -14.13
C TRP A 294 2.34 -16.12 -15.11
N PRO A 295 3.61 -15.97 -14.69
CA PRO A 295 4.73 -16.15 -15.61
C PRO A 295 4.81 -17.58 -16.16
N GLY A 296 4.43 -18.60 -15.38
CA GLY A 296 4.33 -19.96 -15.87
C GLY A 296 3.28 -20.13 -16.97
N MET A 297 2.09 -19.58 -16.79
CA MET A 297 1.02 -19.60 -17.80
C MET A 297 1.42 -18.85 -19.07
N LEU A 298 2.04 -17.67 -18.93
CA LEU A 298 2.54 -16.91 -20.06
C LEU A 298 3.61 -17.68 -20.85
N ASN A 299 4.58 -18.27 -20.15
CA ASN A 299 5.62 -19.08 -20.78
C ASN A 299 5.04 -20.31 -21.50
N ALA A 300 4.05 -20.96 -20.90
CA ALA A 300 3.35 -22.08 -21.54
C ALA A 300 2.69 -21.68 -22.86
N ALA A 301 2.11 -20.50 -22.92
CA ALA A 301 1.39 -20.00 -24.09
C ALA A 301 2.25 -19.18 -25.07
N GLY A 302 3.57 -19.04 -24.80
CA GLY A 302 4.46 -18.27 -25.66
C GLY A 302 4.27 -16.75 -25.56
N PHE A 303 3.64 -16.29 -24.48
CA PHE A 303 3.55 -14.87 -24.17
C PHE A 303 4.78 -14.39 -23.38
N LYS A 304 5.14 -13.13 -23.60
CA LYS A 304 6.19 -12.46 -22.84
C LYS A 304 5.77 -12.28 -21.38
N GLY A 305 6.65 -12.65 -20.45
CA GLY A 305 6.48 -12.36 -19.04
C GLY A 305 6.75 -10.88 -18.71
N PRO A 306 6.29 -10.39 -17.54
CA PRO A 306 6.56 -9.02 -17.10
C PRO A 306 8.08 -8.76 -16.96
N THR A 307 8.51 -7.56 -17.37
CA THR A 307 9.88 -7.06 -17.16
C THR A 307 10.17 -6.90 -15.67
N LYS A 308 9.16 -6.43 -14.90
CA LYS A 308 9.27 -6.32 -13.43
C LYS A 308 7.88 -6.41 -12.78
N VAL A 309 7.83 -7.10 -11.66
CA VAL A 309 6.66 -7.09 -10.77
C VAL A 309 7.01 -6.27 -9.53
N PHE A 310 6.30 -5.18 -9.35
CA PHE A 310 6.45 -4.26 -8.22
C PHE A 310 5.43 -4.59 -7.14
N VAL A 311 5.93 -4.89 -5.96
CA VAL A 311 5.11 -5.32 -4.83
C VAL A 311 5.09 -4.25 -3.76
N HIS A 312 3.91 -3.99 -3.18
CA HIS A 312 3.75 -3.09 -2.05
C HIS A 312 3.10 -3.78 -0.84
N GLY A 313 3.31 -3.21 0.35
CA GLY A 313 2.66 -3.65 1.60
C GLY A 313 1.21 -3.21 1.72
N PHE A 314 0.54 -3.62 2.80
CA PHE A 314 -0.83 -3.21 3.11
C PHE A 314 -0.90 -1.83 3.74
N LEU A 315 -2.07 -1.21 3.66
CA LEU A 315 -2.41 -0.04 4.45
C LEU A 315 -2.89 -0.46 5.83
N THR A 316 -2.30 0.11 6.87
CA THR A 316 -2.80 0.06 8.25
C THR A 316 -3.28 1.46 8.65
N VAL A 317 -4.33 1.54 9.46
CA VAL A 317 -4.85 2.82 9.97
C VAL A 317 -4.60 2.87 11.45
N ASN A 318 -3.83 3.87 11.91
CA ASN A 318 -3.36 3.99 13.30
C ASN A 318 -2.72 2.70 13.85
N GLY A 319 -1.94 1.98 13.01
CA GLY A 319 -1.26 0.75 13.38
C GLY A 319 -2.13 -0.51 13.38
N GLU A 320 -3.41 -0.39 13.03
CA GLU A 320 -4.34 -1.52 12.96
C GLU A 320 -4.72 -1.84 11.51
N LYS A 321 -5.01 -3.13 11.22
CA LYS A 321 -5.63 -3.51 9.95
C LYS A 321 -7.00 -2.85 9.82
N MET A 322 -7.37 -2.49 8.59
CA MET A 322 -8.69 -1.94 8.30
C MET A 322 -9.80 -2.90 8.73
N SER A 323 -10.78 -2.38 9.48
CA SER A 323 -11.91 -3.14 10.01
C SER A 323 -13.17 -2.27 10.02
N LYS A 324 -14.28 -2.81 9.51
CA LYS A 324 -15.57 -2.11 9.52
C LYS A 324 -16.07 -1.87 10.95
N SER A 325 -15.92 -2.85 11.83
CA SER A 325 -16.37 -2.75 13.24
C SER A 325 -15.61 -1.70 14.05
N LYS A 326 -14.35 -1.40 13.66
CA LYS A 326 -13.52 -0.38 14.32
C LYS A 326 -13.58 1.00 13.65
N GLY A 327 -14.34 1.15 12.55
CA GLY A 327 -14.38 2.40 11.77
C GLY A 327 -13.07 2.74 11.04
N THR A 328 -12.14 1.78 10.93
CA THR A 328 -10.88 1.96 10.20
C THR A 328 -10.99 1.55 8.73
N PHE A 329 -12.13 0.98 8.31
CA PHE A 329 -12.45 0.69 6.92
C PHE A 329 -13.09 1.93 6.27
N VAL A 330 -12.31 2.69 5.52
CA VAL A 330 -12.74 3.91 4.85
C VAL A 330 -12.90 3.65 3.35
N SER A 331 -14.14 3.70 2.84
CA SER A 331 -14.39 3.60 1.39
C SER A 331 -13.89 4.85 0.66
N ALA A 332 -13.65 4.74 -0.64
CA ALA A 332 -13.28 5.86 -1.49
C ALA A 332 -14.28 7.02 -1.38
N ARG A 333 -15.59 6.71 -1.42
CA ARG A 333 -16.65 7.71 -1.26
C ARG A 333 -16.66 8.36 0.11
N THR A 334 -16.55 7.58 1.17
CA THR A 334 -16.48 8.13 2.54
C THR A 334 -15.30 9.10 2.70
N TYR A 335 -14.16 8.79 2.08
CA TYR A 335 -13.03 9.70 2.07
C TYR A 335 -13.34 11.00 1.29
N LEU A 336 -13.82 10.90 0.05
CA LEU A 336 -14.08 12.03 -0.83
C LEU A 336 -15.21 12.96 -0.36
N ASP A 337 -16.18 12.42 0.39
CA ASP A 337 -17.25 13.22 1.00
C ASP A 337 -16.73 14.17 2.11
N ASN A 338 -15.52 13.92 2.63
CA ASN A 338 -14.96 14.67 3.75
C ASN A 338 -13.62 15.38 3.43
N LEU A 339 -12.84 14.84 2.52
CA LEU A 339 -11.46 15.25 2.29
C LEU A 339 -11.11 15.29 0.79
N PRO A 340 -10.23 16.22 0.37
CA PRO A 340 -9.82 16.32 -1.03
C PRO A 340 -8.88 15.17 -1.42
N PRO A 341 -8.99 14.66 -2.66
CA PRO A 341 -8.16 13.55 -3.15
C PRO A 341 -6.66 13.88 -3.15
N GLU A 342 -6.29 15.14 -3.40
CA GLU A 342 -4.88 15.59 -3.40
C GLU A 342 -4.19 15.36 -2.06
N ALA A 343 -4.92 15.45 -0.96
CA ALA A 343 -4.35 15.24 0.36
C ALA A 343 -3.90 13.79 0.57
N LEU A 344 -4.73 12.81 0.14
CA LEU A 344 -4.37 11.40 0.23
C LEU A 344 -3.22 11.07 -0.72
N ARG A 345 -3.27 11.58 -1.96
CA ARG A 345 -2.19 11.41 -2.94
C ARG A 345 -0.86 11.92 -2.41
N TYR A 346 -0.83 13.13 -1.83
CA TYR A 346 0.37 13.70 -1.23
C TYR A 346 0.89 12.87 -0.06
N TYR A 347 -0.02 12.46 0.84
CA TYR A 347 0.37 11.65 1.99
C TYR A 347 0.95 10.29 1.58
N TYR A 348 0.31 9.62 0.61
CA TYR A 348 0.83 8.35 0.09
C TYR A 348 2.20 8.54 -0.56
N ALA A 349 2.40 9.59 -1.34
CA ALA A 349 3.71 9.90 -1.89
C ALA A 349 4.76 10.13 -0.78
N ALA A 350 4.41 10.84 0.29
CA ALA A 350 5.31 11.10 1.42
C ALA A 350 5.66 9.84 2.25
N LYS A 351 4.93 8.72 2.09
CA LYS A 351 5.14 7.48 2.83
C LYS A 351 5.71 6.33 1.98
N LEU A 352 5.38 6.26 0.70
CA LEU A 352 5.74 5.13 -0.16
C LEU A 352 7.23 5.14 -0.52
N GLY A 353 7.96 4.12 -0.07
CA GLY A 353 9.40 3.95 -0.28
C GLY A 353 9.79 2.90 -1.32
N GLY A 354 8.82 2.26 -1.99
CA GLY A 354 9.06 1.22 -2.99
C GLY A 354 9.42 -0.16 -2.39
N THR A 355 9.07 -0.40 -1.13
CA THR A 355 9.28 -1.66 -0.40
C THR A 355 7.98 -2.44 -0.20
N THR A 356 8.10 -3.69 0.31
CA THR A 356 6.96 -4.54 0.68
C THR A 356 6.43 -4.28 2.09
N ASP A 357 6.96 -3.28 2.79
CA ASP A 357 6.54 -2.92 4.14
C ASP A 357 5.13 -2.35 4.17
N ASP A 358 4.42 -2.60 5.27
CA ASP A 358 3.10 -2.06 5.48
C ASP A 358 3.15 -0.54 5.72
N MET A 359 2.30 0.19 5.02
CA MET A 359 2.20 1.64 5.15
C MET A 359 1.21 2.00 6.26
N GLY A 360 1.67 2.76 7.27
CA GLY A 360 0.82 3.28 8.34
C GLY A 360 0.18 4.61 7.97
N LEU A 361 -1.15 4.67 7.91
CA LEU A 361 -1.91 5.92 7.91
C LEU A 361 -2.18 6.33 9.35
N ASN A 362 -1.37 7.26 9.86
CA ASN A 362 -1.64 7.95 11.10
C ASN A 362 -2.39 9.25 10.80
N LEU A 363 -3.56 9.43 11.37
CA LEU A 363 -4.45 10.54 11.02
C LEU A 363 -3.91 11.91 11.45
N SER A 364 -3.19 12.01 12.55
CA SER A 364 -2.55 13.25 12.98
C SER A 364 -1.34 13.61 12.11
N ASP A 365 -0.48 12.63 11.77
CA ASP A 365 0.63 12.80 10.82
C ASP A 365 0.12 13.21 9.43
N PHE A 366 -1.01 12.63 8.99
CA PHE A 366 -1.68 12.99 7.75
C PHE A 366 -2.04 14.48 7.70
N VAL A 367 -2.74 14.99 8.71
CA VAL A 367 -3.10 16.41 8.81
C VAL A 367 -1.84 17.30 8.88
N GLN A 368 -0.87 16.91 9.69
CA GLN A 368 0.36 17.66 9.87
C GLN A 368 1.15 17.77 8.57
N ARG A 369 1.38 16.66 7.85
CA ARG A 369 2.14 16.66 6.59
C ARG A 369 1.47 17.49 5.50
N VAL A 370 0.18 17.31 5.29
CA VAL A 370 -0.53 18.12 4.29
C VAL A 370 -0.46 19.60 4.65
N ASN A 371 -0.72 19.95 5.92
CA ASN A 371 -0.78 21.34 6.33
C ASN A 371 0.60 22.02 6.43
N SER A 372 1.63 21.31 6.87
CA SER A 372 2.97 21.86 7.03
C SER A 372 3.76 21.80 5.73
N ASP A 373 3.84 20.64 5.09
CA ASP A 373 4.72 20.45 3.94
C ASP A 373 4.10 20.99 2.66
N LEU A 374 2.89 20.50 2.28
CA LEU A 374 2.27 20.91 1.03
C LEU A 374 1.77 22.37 1.10
N VAL A 375 0.96 22.70 2.12
CA VAL A 375 0.32 24.01 2.19
C VAL A 375 1.24 25.07 2.78
N GLY A 376 1.81 24.81 3.96
CA GLY A 376 2.59 25.77 4.72
C GLY A 376 3.98 26.05 4.13
N LYS A 377 4.57 25.10 3.45
CA LYS A 377 5.92 25.20 2.91
C LYS A 377 5.91 25.45 1.39
N ILE A 378 5.36 24.52 0.59
CA ILE A 378 5.42 24.60 -0.87
C ILE A 378 4.42 25.63 -1.43
N THR A 379 3.14 25.45 -1.14
CA THR A 379 2.06 26.30 -1.67
C THR A 379 2.16 27.75 -1.19
N ASN A 380 2.65 27.94 0.02
CA ASN A 380 2.77 29.28 0.61
C ASN A 380 3.70 30.21 -0.19
N ILE A 381 4.72 29.68 -0.87
CA ILE A 381 5.61 30.47 -1.75
C ILE A 381 4.79 31.13 -2.87
N ALA A 382 3.97 30.32 -3.56
CA ALA A 382 3.10 30.82 -4.64
C ALA A 382 2.01 31.77 -4.11
N SER A 383 1.43 31.44 -2.96
CA SER A 383 0.36 32.26 -2.36
C SER A 383 0.86 33.63 -1.94
N ARG A 384 1.99 33.70 -1.22
CA ARG A 384 2.58 34.96 -0.76
C ARG A 384 3.18 35.74 -1.94
N GLY A 385 4.01 35.06 -2.75
CA GLY A 385 4.72 35.68 -3.87
C GLY A 385 3.80 36.11 -5.00
N GLY A 386 2.92 35.22 -5.45
CA GLY A 386 1.99 35.49 -6.56
C GLY A 386 0.99 36.60 -6.25
N GLN A 387 0.38 36.57 -5.06
CA GLN A 387 -0.57 37.64 -4.66
C GLN A 387 0.14 38.98 -4.48
N MET A 388 1.35 39.01 -3.94
CA MET A 388 2.11 40.27 -3.80
C MET A 388 2.48 40.82 -5.17
N LEU A 389 2.95 39.98 -6.09
CA LEU A 389 3.31 40.35 -7.46
C LEU A 389 2.08 40.93 -8.18
N GLN A 390 0.92 40.29 -8.11
CA GLN A 390 -0.31 40.74 -8.76
C GLN A 390 -0.82 42.05 -8.18
N LYS A 391 -0.93 42.14 -6.85
CA LYS A 391 -1.55 43.30 -6.18
C LYS A 391 -0.67 44.55 -6.16
N LYS A 392 0.66 44.41 -6.22
CA LYS A 392 1.59 45.50 -5.99
C LYS A 392 2.48 45.81 -7.19
N LEU A 393 2.75 44.83 -8.06
CA LEU A 393 3.71 44.94 -9.14
C LEU A 393 3.10 44.61 -10.53
N GLY A 394 1.75 44.68 -10.62
CA GLY A 394 1.03 44.51 -11.89
C GLY A 394 1.10 43.10 -12.47
N GLY A 395 1.43 42.09 -11.65
CA GLY A 395 1.53 40.71 -12.11
C GLY A 395 2.73 40.40 -13.00
N MET A 396 3.71 41.29 -13.12
CA MET A 396 4.86 41.15 -14.01
C MET A 396 6.08 40.61 -13.28
N LEU A 397 6.59 39.47 -13.72
CA LEU A 397 7.92 38.96 -13.35
C LEU A 397 8.99 39.88 -13.94
N GLY A 398 10.09 40.06 -13.22
CA GLY A 398 11.27 40.81 -13.67
C GLY A 398 12.43 39.89 -14.05
N ALA A 399 13.63 40.46 -14.13
CA ALA A 399 14.86 39.71 -14.18
C ALA A 399 15.23 39.16 -12.79
N MET A 400 16.14 38.19 -12.73
CA MET A 400 16.72 37.69 -11.48
C MET A 400 18.16 38.20 -11.30
N ASP A 401 18.57 38.38 -10.07
CA ASP A 401 19.98 38.58 -9.71
C ASP A 401 20.72 37.22 -9.59
N ASP A 402 22.01 37.29 -9.29
CA ASP A 402 22.86 36.11 -9.21
C ASP A 402 22.42 35.14 -8.09
N GLU A 403 21.97 35.66 -6.94
CA GLU A 403 21.47 34.84 -5.82
C GLU A 403 20.14 34.14 -6.18
N GLY A 404 19.24 34.85 -6.85
CA GLY A 404 18.01 34.29 -7.38
C GLY A 404 18.24 33.22 -8.45
N ARG A 405 19.19 33.47 -9.36
CA ARG A 405 19.60 32.48 -10.38
C ARG A 405 20.22 31.23 -9.73
N ALA A 406 21.02 31.39 -8.67
CA ALA A 406 21.61 30.26 -7.94
C ALA A 406 20.54 29.41 -7.25
N LEU A 407 19.50 30.02 -6.66
CA LEU A 407 18.36 29.30 -6.10
C LEU A 407 17.61 28.49 -7.18
N VAL A 408 17.31 29.11 -8.30
CA VAL A 408 16.60 28.46 -9.41
C VAL A 408 17.44 27.32 -9.99
N GLN A 409 18.74 27.54 -10.19
CA GLN A 409 19.66 26.51 -10.67
C GLN A 409 19.72 25.32 -9.74
N LYS A 410 19.77 25.52 -8.42
CA LYS A 410 19.68 24.45 -7.42
C LYS A 410 18.41 23.62 -7.59
N CYS A 411 17.27 24.25 -7.89
CA CYS A 411 16.03 23.53 -8.16
C CYS A 411 16.11 22.71 -9.45
N ILE A 412 16.73 23.26 -10.51
CA ILE A 412 16.92 22.54 -11.79
C ILE A 412 17.83 21.33 -11.60
N ASP A 413 18.97 21.51 -10.91
CA ASP A 413 19.98 20.46 -10.71
C ASP A 413 19.45 19.27 -9.90
N ALA A 414 18.47 19.48 -9.01
CA ALA A 414 17.80 18.40 -8.28
C ALA A 414 16.92 17.51 -9.18
N GLY A 415 16.62 17.93 -10.41
CA GLY A 415 15.64 17.27 -11.29
C GLY A 415 15.94 15.81 -11.59
N GLU A 416 17.20 15.46 -11.89
CA GLU A 416 17.56 14.06 -12.19
C GLU A 416 17.61 13.18 -10.93
N THR A 417 17.96 13.72 -9.77
CA THR A 417 17.86 13.00 -8.48
C THR A 417 16.40 12.67 -8.17
N ILE A 418 15.51 13.64 -8.31
CA ILE A 418 14.07 13.45 -8.12
C ILE A 418 13.51 12.45 -9.15
N ALA A 419 13.94 12.55 -10.42
CA ALA A 419 13.56 11.61 -11.47
C ALA A 419 13.95 10.17 -11.12
N LYS A 420 15.17 9.98 -10.60
CA LYS A 420 15.62 8.66 -10.15
C LYS A 420 14.77 8.12 -9.00
N HIS A 421 14.37 8.95 -8.07
CA HIS A 421 13.46 8.55 -6.98
C HIS A 421 12.10 8.10 -7.51
N TYR A 422 11.54 8.77 -8.52
CA TYR A 422 10.31 8.34 -9.18
C TYR A 422 10.50 6.99 -9.90
N GLU A 423 11.58 6.83 -10.66
CA GLU A 423 11.89 5.58 -11.37
C GLU A 423 11.98 4.41 -10.38
N ASP A 424 12.68 4.60 -9.27
CA ASP A 424 12.88 3.61 -8.21
C ASP A 424 11.62 3.44 -7.30
N ARG A 425 10.52 4.16 -7.55
CA ARG A 425 9.29 4.22 -6.74
C ARG A 425 9.53 4.69 -5.29
N LYS A 426 10.61 5.37 -5.03
CA LYS A 426 10.94 6.02 -3.76
C LYS A 426 10.28 7.40 -3.68
N PHE A 427 8.94 7.41 -3.75
CA PHE A 427 8.17 8.65 -3.80
C PHE A 427 8.39 9.50 -2.55
N ASN A 428 8.58 8.87 -1.39
CA ASN A 428 8.91 9.56 -0.15
C ASN A 428 10.22 10.35 -0.25
N GLN A 429 11.24 9.82 -0.91
CA GLN A 429 12.49 10.53 -1.15
C GLN A 429 12.32 11.68 -2.14
N ALA A 430 11.51 11.49 -3.19
CA ALA A 430 11.18 12.57 -4.11
C ALA A 430 10.48 13.75 -3.38
N VAL A 431 9.52 13.45 -2.49
CA VAL A 431 8.84 14.48 -1.67
C VAL A 431 9.83 15.16 -0.73
N VAL A 432 10.74 14.44 -0.09
CA VAL A 432 11.76 14.99 0.78
C VAL A 432 12.66 15.97 0.02
N GLU A 433 13.15 15.61 -1.18
CA GLU A 433 13.97 16.51 -1.99
C GLU A 433 13.19 17.78 -2.41
N ILE A 434 11.93 17.64 -2.82
CA ILE A 434 11.07 18.79 -3.15
C ILE A 434 10.87 19.69 -1.93
N CYS A 435 10.68 19.13 -0.74
CA CYS A 435 10.57 19.91 0.51
C CYS A 435 11.86 20.66 0.84
N ARG A 436 13.04 20.06 0.60
CA ARG A 436 14.32 20.74 0.78
C ARG A 436 14.50 21.94 -0.16
N LEU A 437 14.02 21.81 -1.40
CA LEU A 437 13.98 22.95 -2.33
C LEU A 437 13.03 24.05 -1.85
N ALA A 438 11.89 23.66 -1.31
CA ALA A 438 10.95 24.62 -0.73
C ALA A 438 11.51 25.33 0.51
N ASP A 439 12.27 24.63 1.35
CA ASP A 439 12.98 25.24 2.47
C ASP A 439 13.97 26.30 1.99
N ALA A 440 14.81 25.98 0.99
CA ALA A 440 15.74 26.93 0.41
C ALA A 440 15.04 28.15 -0.21
N ALA A 441 13.90 27.94 -0.88
CA ALA A 441 13.13 29.04 -1.45
C ALA A 441 12.47 29.94 -0.38
N ASN A 442 11.98 29.36 0.72
CA ASN A 442 11.44 30.12 1.85
C ASN A 442 12.55 30.88 2.59
N GLU A 443 13.72 30.26 2.81
CA GLU A 443 14.88 30.91 3.42
C GLU A 443 15.35 32.14 2.60
N TYR A 444 15.46 31.98 1.27
CA TYR A 444 15.74 33.07 0.34
C TYR A 444 14.69 34.19 0.43
N PHE A 445 13.39 33.80 0.43
CA PHE A 445 12.27 34.74 0.51
C PHE A 445 12.29 35.54 1.85
N ASP A 446 12.51 34.84 2.96
CA ASP A 446 12.51 35.46 4.28
C ASP A 446 13.75 36.32 4.51
N LYS A 447 14.94 35.96 4.02
CA LYS A 447 16.16 36.76 4.02
C LYS A 447 16.01 38.10 3.29
N ARG A 448 15.28 38.09 2.16
CA ARG A 448 15.04 39.24 1.30
C ARG A 448 13.89 40.14 1.79
N GLU A 449 13.07 39.69 2.70
CA GLU A 449 11.95 40.41 3.32
C GLU A 449 11.07 41.21 2.32
N PRO A 450 10.49 40.58 1.26
CA PRO A 450 9.77 41.32 0.21
C PRO A 450 8.59 42.13 0.73
N TRP A 451 8.02 41.79 1.89
CA TRP A 451 6.98 42.57 2.58
C TRP A 451 7.50 43.92 3.15
N LYS A 452 8.80 44.07 3.34
CA LYS A 452 9.46 45.33 3.70
C LYS A 452 9.94 46.06 2.45
N THR A 453 10.66 45.39 1.56
CA THR A 453 11.28 45.98 0.36
C THR A 453 10.23 46.57 -0.59
N ILE A 454 9.04 46.00 -0.69
CA ILE A 454 7.94 46.52 -1.53
C ILE A 454 7.57 47.99 -1.22
N LYS A 455 7.91 48.50 -0.03
CA LYS A 455 7.60 49.87 0.40
C LYS A 455 8.66 50.89 -0.01
N VAL A 456 9.87 50.43 -0.34
CA VAL A 456 11.05 51.28 -0.56
C VAL A 456 11.75 50.99 -1.89
N ASP A 457 11.66 49.79 -2.41
CA ASP A 457 12.27 49.33 -3.67
C ASP A 457 11.44 48.24 -4.32
N GLU A 458 10.59 48.64 -5.26
CA GLU A 458 9.71 47.73 -5.99
C GLU A 458 10.49 46.76 -6.89
N GLU A 459 11.64 47.20 -7.45
CA GLU A 459 12.42 46.36 -8.35
C GLU A 459 13.18 45.26 -7.59
N ALA A 460 13.81 45.57 -6.46
CA ALA A 460 14.39 44.57 -5.57
C ALA A 460 13.35 43.54 -5.12
N THR A 461 12.11 43.98 -4.87
CA THR A 461 11.00 43.10 -4.54
C THR A 461 10.62 42.21 -5.73
N ARG A 462 10.51 42.78 -6.94
CA ARG A 462 10.21 42.05 -8.18
C ARG A 462 11.25 40.95 -8.46
N ILE A 463 12.54 41.26 -8.32
CA ILE A 463 13.67 40.33 -8.43
C ILE A 463 13.47 39.15 -7.49
N THR A 464 13.20 39.43 -6.20
CA THR A 464 12.99 38.42 -5.17
C THR A 464 11.81 37.51 -5.47
N LEU A 465 10.66 38.11 -5.84
CA LEU A 465 9.45 37.36 -6.19
C LEU A 465 9.62 36.53 -7.44
N THR A 466 10.35 37.02 -8.45
CA THR A 466 10.65 36.29 -9.68
C THR A 466 11.43 35.01 -9.40
N ALA A 467 12.48 35.08 -8.57
CA ALA A 467 13.27 33.91 -8.20
C ALA A 467 12.45 32.88 -7.40
N ALA A 468 11.74 33.34 -6.36
CA ALA A 468 10.92 32.45 -5.53
C ALA A 468 9.79 31.76 -6.30
N LEU A 469 9.13 32.50 -7.21
CA LEU A 469 8.07 31.93 -8.05
C LEU A 469 8.61 30.97 -9.11
N ASN A 470 9.79 31.18 -9.69
CA ASN A 470 10.44 30.20 -10.57
C ASN A 470 10.82 28.93 -9.78
N ALA A 471 11.37 29.04 -8.57
CA ALA A 471 11.63 27.89 -7.73
C ALA A 471 10.34 27.11 -7.43
N PHE A 472 9.23 27.79 -7.08
CA PHE A 472 7.93 27.18 -6.92
C PHE A 472 7.44 26.47 -8.19
N ARG A 473 7.55 27.11 -9.37
CA ARG A 473 7.16 26.54 -10.65
C ARG A 473 7.87 25.21 -10.92
N ILE A 474 9.19 25.15 -10.69
CA ILE A 474 9.99 23.95 -10.87
C ILE A 474 9.52 22.83 -9.91
N MET A 475 9.31 23.16 -8.65
CA MET A 475 8.77 22.20 -7.66
C MET A 475 7.36 21.70 -8.05
N ALA A 476 6.50 22.57 -8.58
CA ALA A 476 5.18 22.18 -9.05
C ALA A 476 5.24 21.25 -10.27
N ILE A 477 6.23 21.40 -11.14
CA ILE A 477 6.50 20.48 -12.25
C ILE A 477 6.91 19.10 -11.69
N TYR A 478 7.79 19.05 -10.70
CA TYR A 478 8.22 17.79 -10.08
C TYR A 478 7.10 17.11 -9.28
N LEU A 479 6.15 17.89 -8.75
CA LEU A 479 4.94 17.36 -8.08
C LEU A 479 3.84 16.92 -9.04
N LYS A 480 3.90 17.25 -10.33
CA LYS A 480 2.81 16.96 -11.29
C LYS A 480 2.44 15.47 -11.36
N PRO A 481 3.35 14.49 -11.27
CA PRO A 481 2.96 13.10 -11.19
C PRO A 481 2.09 12.78 -9.98
N ILE A 482 2.38 13.39 -8.82
CA ILE A 482 1.67 13.17 -7.55
C ILE A 482 0.36 13.96 -7.51
N LEU A 483 0.41 15.24 -7.89
CA LEU A 483 -0.67 16.22 -7.76
C LEU A 483 -1.01 16.86 -9.12
N PRO A 484 -1.64 16.12 -10.04
CA PRO A 484 -1.86 16.62 -11.41
C PRO A 484 -2.73 17.87 -11.45
N VAL A 485 -3.86 17.91 -10.72
CA VAL A 485 -4.77 19.08 -10.70
C VAL A 485 -4.12 20.29 -10.05
N TYR A 486 -3.35 20.09 -8.96
CA TYR A 486 -2.55 21.14 -8.35
C TYR A 486 -1.55 21.75 -9.35
N ALA A 487 -0.82 20.88 -10.07
CA ALA A 487 0.16 21.31 -11.06
C ALA A 487 -0.51 22.01 -12.27
N ASP A 488 -1.69 21.57 -12.69
CA ASP A 488 -2.42 22.22 -13.78
C ASP A 488 -2.90 23.65 -13.38
N LYS A 489 -3.29 23.87 -12.12
CA LYS A 489 -3.58 25.22 -11.60
C LYS A 489 -2.30 26.07 -11.54
N ALA A 490 -1.18 25.48 -11.08
CA ALA A 490 0.10 26.18 -11.06
C ALA A 490 0.56 26.53 -12.48
N MET A 491 0.39 25.63 -13.43
CA MET A 491 0.74 25.85 -14.85
C MET A 491 -0.03 27.05 -15.43
N LYS A 492 -1.33 27.18 -15.16
CA LYS A 492 -2.16 28.31 -15.56
C LYS A 492 -1.65 29.63 -14.96
N LEU A 493 -1.21 29.61 -13.69
CA LEU A 493 -0.63 30.79 -13.03
C LEU A 493 0.58 31.32 -13.82
N PHE A 494 1.39 30.45 -14.42
CA PHE A 494 2.53 30.86 -15.26
C PHE A 494 2.16 31.11 -16.71
N GLY A 495 0.88 31.05 -17.09
CA GLY A 495 0.41 31.25 -18.47
C GLY A 495 0.90 30.17 -19.42
N GLU A 496 1.15 28.95 -18.92
CA GLU A 496 1.66 27.82 -19.70
C GLU A 496 0.54 26.81 -19.95
N THR A 497 0.64 26.05 -21.03
CA THR A 497 -0.39 25.10 -21.46
C THR A 497 0.05 23.65 -21.35
N GLN A 498 1.36 23.40 -21.20
CA GLN A 498 1.91 22.08 -21.10
C GLN A 498 3.18 22.09 -20.24
N TRP A 499 3.28 21.10 -19.36
CA TRP A 499 4.49 20.80 -18.61
C TRP A 499 4.88 19.33 -18.81
N ASP A 500 6.09 19.13 -19.29
CA ASP A 500 6.85 17.89 -19.25
C ASP A 500 7.99 18.02 -18.22
N TRP A 501 8.82 16.99 -18.08
CA TRP A 501 9.93 17.04 -17.13
C TRP A 501 10.99 18.07 -17.50
N ALA A 502 11.27 18.23 -18.79
CA ALA A 502 12.25 19.19 -19.30
C ALA A 502 11.80 20.64 -19.12
N SER A 503 10.50 20.90 -18.96
CA SER A 503 9.96 22.23 -18.67
C SER A 503 10.51 22.84 -17.39
N ALA A 504 11.03 22.02 -16.45
CA ALA A 504 11.70 22.48 -15.24
C ALA A 504 12.99 23.27 -15.52
N CYS A 505 13.65 23.02 -16.66
CA CYS A 505 14.87 23.74 -17.07
C CYS A 505 14.60 25.15 -17.63
N ALA A 506 13.36 25.46 -17.99
CA ALA A 506 13.00 26.76 -18.53
C ALA A 506 12.70 27.75 -17.40
N VAL A 507 13.23 28.95 -17.50
CA VAL A 507 13.06 30.04 -16.53
C VAL A 507 12.08 31.07 -17.07
N ARG A 508 11.25 31.64 -16.21
CA ARG A 508 10.26 32.67 -16.54
C ARG A 508 10.72 34.03 -16.01
N GLU A 509 11.12 34.91 -16.90
CA GLU A 509 11.53 36.28 -16.60
C GLU A 509 10.79 37.26 -17.52
N ASN A 510 10.60 38.50 -17.08
CA ASN A 510 10.04 39.60 -17.85
C ASN A 510 8.71 39.25 -18.57
N CYS A 511 7.86 38.49 -17.89
CA CYS A 511 6.56 38.06 -18.43
C CYS A 511 5.45 38.18 -17.37
N ALA A 512 4.21 38.26 -17.84
CA ALA A 512 3.05 38.32 -16.97
C ALA A 512 2.71 36.96 -16.35
N LEU A 513 2.31 36.94 -15.09
CA LEU A 513 1.61 35.81 -14.47
C LEU A 513 0.09 35.89 -14.77
N GLY A 514 -0.54 34.71 -14.85
CA GLY A 514 -1.98 34.56 -14.84
C GLY A 514 -2.58 34.88 -13.47
N GLU A 515 -3.90 34.80 -13.37
CA GLU A 515 -4.59 34.98 -12.12
C GLU A 515 -4.27 33.87 -11.11
N TYR A 516 -4.08 34.24 -9.84
CA TYR A 516 -3.79 33.26 -8.78
C TYR A 516 -5.08 32.58 -8.34
N GLU A 517 -5.16 31.27 -8.55
CA GLU A 517 -6.19 30.40 -7.96
C GLU A 517 -5.65 29.68 -6.72
N TYR A 518 -6.52 29.36 -5.78
CA TYR A 518 -6.15 28.52 -4.63
C TYR A 518 -5.68 27.14 -5.08
N LEU A 519 -4.42 26.80 -4.78
CA LEU A 519 -3.79 25.56 -5.20
C LEU A 519 -4.12 24.39 -4.27
N ALA A 520 -4.06 24.62 -2.96
CA ALA A 520 -4.38 23.62 -1.94
C ALA A 520 -4.90 24.31 -0.66
N SER A 521 -5.79 23.62 0.05
CA SER A 521 -6.36 24.07 1.32
C SER A 521 -5.82 23.27 2.48
N ARG A 522 -5.75 23.89 3.66
CA ARG A 522 -5.47 23.20 4.91
C ARG A 522 -6.61 22.23 5.24
N ILE A 523 -6.23 21.10 5.84
CA ILE A 523 -7.17 20.10 6.36
C ILE A 523 -7.43 20.42 7.83
N ASP A 524 -8.73 20.49 8.21
CA ASP A 524 -9.13 20.55 9.62
C ASP A 524 -9.21 19.11 10.17
N ILE A 525 -8.72 18.89 11.38
CA ILE A 525 -8.83 17.61 12.08
C ILE A 525 -10.29 17.14 12.19
N LYS A 526 -11.24 18.08 12.28
CA LYS A 526 -12.68 17.78 12.30
C LYS A 526 -13.19 17.08 11.03
N GLN A 527 -12.58 17.38 9.86
CA GLN A 527 -12.93 16.68 8.62
C GLN A 527 -12.48 15.22 8.67
N VAL A 528 -11.31 14.95 9.28
CA VAL A 528 -10.79 13.60 9.49
C VAL A 528 -11.66 12.84 10.50
N GLU A 529 -12.06 13.48 11.58
CA GLU A 529 -12.97 12.91 12.58
C GLU A 529 -14.33 12.59 11.97
N ALA A 530 -14.89 13.49 11.14
CA ALA A 530 -16.13 13.26 10.41
C ALA A 530 -16.03 12.07 9.45
N MET A 531 -14.90 11.92 8.74
CA MET A 531 -14.63 10.77 7.88
C MET A 531 -14.63 9.46 8.68
N VAL A 532 -13.95 9.44 9.83
CA VAL A 532 -13.88 8.25 10.69
C VAL A 532 -15.25 7.89 11.25
N GLU A 533 -16.04 8.87 11.65
CA GLU A 533 -17.40 8.65 12.16
C GLU A 533 -18.34 8.15 11.05
N ALA A 534 -18.25 8.74 9.85
CA ALA A 534 -19.00 8.26 8.69
C ALA A 534 -18.61 6.82 8.28
N ALA A 535 -17.36 6.43 8.47
CA ALA A 535 -16.91 5.06 8.24
C ALA A 535 -17.51 4.05 9.23
N LYS A 536 -17.85 4.46 10.46
CA LYS A 536 -18.54 3.63 11.46
C LYS A 536 -20.04 3.51 11.20
N ALA A 537 -20.65 4.55 10.64
CA ALA A 537 -22.11 4.72 10.60
C ALA A 537 -22.83 3.91 9.50
N LYS A 538 -22.13 3.14 8.65
CA LYS A 538 -22.76 2.28 7.62
C LYS A 538 -22.84 0.82 8.05
N PRO A 539 -23.84 0.40 8.85
CA PRO A 539 -24.18 -1.00 9.04
C PRO A 539 -25.15 -1.41 7.94
N GLY A 540 -24.74 -2.19 6.95
CA GLY A 540 -25.72 -2.71 5.99
C GLY A 540 -25.21 -3.45 4.77
N GLU A 541 -23.93 -3.41 4.44
CA GLU A 541 -23.41 -4.20 3.31
C GLU A 541 -22.28 -5.12 3.76
N THR A 542 -22.64 -6.35 4.08
CA THR A 542 -21.71 -7.44 4.36
C THR A 542 -21.12 -7.95 3.05
N GLY A 543 -20.01 -7.41 2.65
CA GLY A 543 -19.11 -7.94 1.65
C GLY A 543 -17.73 -8.12 2.27
N GLU A 544 -17.57 -9.13 3.12
CA GLU A 544 -16.24 -9.57 3.54
C GLU A 544 -15.60 -10.34 2.40
N VAL A 545 -14.70 -9.69 1.69
CA VAL A 545 -13.70 -10.38 0.88
C VAL A 545 -12.46 -10.54 1.75
N SER A 546 -12.38 -11.67 2.43
CA SER A 546 -11.14 -12.09 3.06
C SER A 546 -10.25 -12.69 1.98
N HIS A 547 -9.30 -11.94 1.44
CA HIS A 547 -8.14 -12.52 0.80
C HIS A 547 -7.25 -13.13 1.89
N GLU A 548 -7.33 -14.45 2.03
CA GLU A 548 -6.45 -15.19 2.94
C GLU A 548 -5.03 -15.20 2.39
N SER A 549 -4.19 -14.30 2.90
CA SER A 549 -2.77 -14.56 2.94
C SER A 549 -2.47 -15.35 4.20
N ARG A 550 -1.94 -16.55 4.05
CA ARG A 550 -1.31 -17.32 5.14
C ARG A 550 -0.10 -16.55 5.67
N ALA A 551 -0.34 -15.63 6.61
CA ALA A 551 0.73 -15.12 7.46
C ALA A 551 0.69 -15.92 8.77
N SER A 552 1.85 -16.44 9.14
CA SER A 552 2.05 -17.19 10.39
C SER A 552 1.49 -16.41 11.57
N LYS A 553 0.61 -17.07 12.32
CA LYS A 553 -0.03 -16.51 13.50
C LYS A 553 0.93 -16.40 14.66
N ASN A 554 1.15 -15.18 15.11
CA ASN A 554 1.31 -14.95 16.54
C ASN A 554 0.07 -14.18 17.01
N LYS A 555 -0.90 -14.92 17.60
CA LYS A 555 -2.06 -14.33 18.25
C LYS A 555 -1.68 -13.85 19.65
N GLY A 556 -1.55 -12.54 19.79
CA GLY A 556 -1.92 -11.88 21.04
C GLY A 556 -3.45 -11.75 21.09
N ALA A 557 -4.08 -12.08 22.22
CA ALA A 557 -5.49 -11.82 22.46
C ALA A 557 -5.83 -10.33 22.25
N PRO A 558 -7.10 -9.97 21.89
CA PRO A 558 -7.46 -8.58 21.69
C PRO A 558 -7.14 -7.81 22.97
N ALA A 559 -6.29 -6.79 22.83
CA ALA A 559 -6.01 -5.86 23.91
C ALA A 559 -7.33 -5.18 24.27
N GLN A 560 -7.83 -5.43 25.50
CA GLN A 560 -8.77 -4.52 26.10
C GLN A 560 -8.12 -3.14 26.09
N VAL A 561 -8.83 -2.13 25.61
CA VAL A 561 -8.41 -0.74 25.71
C VAL A 561 -8.27 -0.49 27.22
N ALA A 562 -7.04 -0.44 27.71
CA ALA A 562 -6.77 -0.05 29.08
C ALA A 562 -7.31 1.38 29.21
N GLU A 563 -8.16 1.62 30.22
CA GLU A 563 -8.53 2.97 30.59
C GLU A 563 -7.24 3.77 30.77
N CYS A 564 -7.08 4.83 29.97
CA CYS A 564 -5.90 5.66 30.03
C CYS A 564 -5.85 6.30 31.43
N ALA A 565 -4.81 6.02 32.19
CA ALA A 565 -4.62 6.67 33.48
C ALA A 565 -4.61 8.20 33.27
N PRO A 566 -5.23 8.98 34.17
CA PRO A 566 -5.26 10.43 34.04
C PRO A 566 -3.84 10.99 33.98
N LEU A 567 -3.65 12.07 33.21
CA LEU A 567 -2.37 12.77 33.12
C LEU A 567 -1.91 13.15 34.53
N LYS A 568 -0.63 12.92 34.79
CA LYS A 568 0.04 13.42 35.99
C LYS A 568 0.15 14.95 35.91
N GLY A 569 0.48 15.59 37.04
CA GLY A 569 0.71 17.03 37.08
C GLY A 569 1.80 17.48 36.11
N GLU A 570 1.68 18.70 35.59
CA GLU A 570 2.67 19.32 34.71
C GLU A 570 4.04 19.38 35.38
N ILE A 571 5.09 19.10 34.61
CA ILE A 571 6.47 19.22 35.03
C ILE A 571 7.15 20.29 34.15
N GLN A 572 8.20 20.94 34.69
CA GLN A 572 9.02 21.84 33.90
C GLN A 572 10.07 21.08 33.09
N PHE A 573 10.54 21.66 31.99
CA PHE A 573 11.55 21.04 31.14
C PHE A 573 12.80 20.63 31.96
N ALA A 574 13.20 21.43 32.90
CA ALA A 574 14.31 21.14 33.82
C ALA A 574 14.10 19.88 34.71
N ASP A 575 12.86 19.41 34.86
CA ASP A 575 12.57 18.14 35.55
C ASP A 575 12.74 16.95 34.62
N PHE A 576 12.46 17.11 33.34
CA PHE A 576 12.73 16.12 32.31
C PHE A 576 14.20 15.95 32.03
N GLU A 577 14.98 17.05 31.99
CA GLU A 577 16.43 17.03 31.80
C GLU A 577 17.21 16.27 32.89
N LYS A 578 16.60 16.03 34.05
CA LYS A 578 17.18 15.19 35.11
C LYS A 578 17.23 13.71 34.74
N LEU A 579 16.46 13.26 33.75
CA LEU A 579 16.45 11.88 33.30
C LEU A 579 17.53 11.66 32.22
N ASP A 580 18.46 10.72 32.46
CA ASP A 580 19.41 10.28 31.45
C ASP A 580 18.82 9.03 30.76
N LEU A 581 18.16 9.25 29.61
CA LEU A 581 17.61 8.19 28.78
C LEU A 581 18.67 7.72 27.79
N ARG A 582 18.96 6.42 27.76
CA ARG A 582 19.97 5.81 26.90
C ARG A 582 19.41 4.63 26.13
N VAL A 583 20.02 4.34 24.99
CA VAL A 583 19.79 3.12 24.22
C VAL A 583 20.72 2.03 24.77
N GLY A 584 20.17 0.84 24.98
CA GLY A 584 20.94 -0.36 25.33
C GLY A 584 20.57 -1.50 24.39
N VAL A 585 21.56 -2.20 23.87
CA VAL A 585 21.37 -3.41 23.08
C VAL A 585 21.20 -4.60 24.03
N VAL A 586 20.13 -5.34 23.90
CA VAL A 586 19.89 -6.53 24.75
C VAL A 586 20.85 -7.65 24.37
N GLU A 587 21.84 -7.88 25.19
CA GLU A 587 22.82 -8.96 25.00
C GLU A 587 22.26 -10.34 25.44
N SER A 588 21.56 -10.34 26.57
CA SER A 588 20.85 -11.55 27.06
C SER A 588 19.57 -11.19 27.81
N CYS A 589 18.61 -12.09 27.76
CA CYS A 589 17.35 -11.98 28.49
C CYS A 589 16.94 -13.37 29.01
N GLU A 590 16.86 -13.52 30.32
CA GLU A 590 16.64 -14.79 31.00
C GLU A 590 15.49 -14.72 32.03
N VAL A 591 14.80 -15.85 32.19
CA VAL A 591 13.79 -15.97 33.24
C VAL A 591 14.48 -16.03 34.62
N VAL A 592 14.04 -15.19 35.55
CA VAL A 592 14.53 -15.25 36.93
C VAL A 592 13.93 -16.50 37.64
N PRO A 593 14.77 -17.44 38.14
CA PRO A 593 14.28 -18.59 38.89
C PRO A 593 13.41 -18.19 40.06
N LYS A 594 12.31 -18.88 40.26
CA LYS A 594 11.35 -18.62 41.37
C LYS A 594 10.56 -17.29 41.26
N SER A 595 10.65 -16.55 40.14
CA SER A 595 9.81 -15.39 39.89
C SER A 595 8.86 -15.61 38.70
N SER A 596 7.58 -15.37 38.90
CA SER A 596 6.56 -15.41 37.85
C SER A 596 6.50 -14.12 37.04
N LYS A 597 7.16 -13.04 37.49
CA LYS A 597 7.03 -11.69 36.93
C LYS A 597 8.32 -11.13 36.33
N LEU A 598 9.49 -11.59 36.80
CA LEU A 598 10.76 -10.94 36.47
C LEU A 598 11.51 -11.63 35.34
N LEU A 599 12.09 -10.80 34.47
CA LEU A 599 13.16 -11.15 33.54
C LEU A 599 14.47 -10.46 34.01
N LYS A 600 15.59 -11.15 33.89
CA LYS A 600 16.94 -10.60 34.02
C LYS A 600 17.44 -10.25 32.62
N ILE A 601 17.73 -8.99 32.38
CA ILE A 601 18.12 -8.46 31.09
C ILE A 601 19.50 -7.84 31.24
N VAL A 602 20.43 -8.21 30.39
CA VAL A 602 21.75 -7.60 30.30
C VAL A 602 21.77 -6.71 29.05
N LEU A 603 22.03 -5.42 29.24
CA LEU A 603 22.18 -4.44 28.18
C LEU A 603 23.65 -4.14 27.93
N ASP A 604 24.05 -4.16 26.67
CA ASP A 604 25.30 -3.52 26.22
C ASP A 604 24.99 -2.03 25.96
N VAL A 605 25.67 -1.16 26.69
CA VAL A 605 25.49 0.30 26.65
C VAL A 605 26.74 0.96 26.03
N GLY A 606 27.46 0.27 25.19
CA GLY A 606 28.64 0.77 24.48
C GLY A 606 29.74 1.19 25.45
N ALA A 607 30.24 2.42 25.34
CA ALA A 607 31.31 2.96 26.19
C ALA A 607 30.96 3.00 27.70
N LEU A 608 29.70 2.93 28.08
CA LEU A 608 29.23 2.89 29.47
C LEU A 608 29.23 1.49 30.09
N GLY A 609 29.65 0.48 29.32
CA GLY A 609 29.73 -0.92 29.75
C GLY A 609 28.38 -1.61 29.80
N LYS A 610 28.33 -2.79 30.48
CA LYS A 610 27.13 -3.58 30.60
C LYS A 610 26.32 -3.15 31.82
N ARG A 611 24.98 -3.26 31.68
CA ARG A 611 24.00 -3.00 32.74
C ARG A 611 23.09 -4.18 32.93
N THR A 612 22.91 -4.63 34.17
CA THR A 612 21.94 -5.66 34.49
C THR A 612 20.64 -5.03 35.01
N ILE A 613 19.53 -5.34 34.36
CA ILE A 613 18.20 -4.83 34.73
C ILE A 613 17.26 -5.99 35.03
N PHE A 614 16.56 -5.91 36.18
CA PHE A 614 15.48 -6.83 36.52
C PHE A 614 14.14 -6.13 36.26
N SER A 615 13.37 -6.63 35.27
CA SER A 615 12.13 -6.00 34.85
C SER A 615 10.94 -6.95 34.99
N GLY A 616 9.80 -6.41 35.43
CA GLY A 616 8.55 -7.17 35.67
C GLY A 616 7.75 -7.51 34.40
N ILE A 617 8.38 -7.63 33.29
CA ILE A 617 7.73 -7.75 31.95
C ILE A 617 7.63 -9.19 31.43
N ARG A 618 7.83 -10.20 32.27
CA ARG A 618 7.80 -11.62 31.87
C ARG A 618 6.50 -12.02 31.18
N GLY A 619 5.36 -11.48 31.64
CA GLY A 619 4.04 -11.77 31.06
C GLY A 619 3.90 -11.31 29.61
N ALA A 620 4.52 -10.18 29.26
CA ALA A 620 4.53 -9.66 27.91
C ALA A 620 5.55 -10.39 26.98
N TYR A 621 6.55 -11.06 27.59
CA TYR A 621 7.58 -11.81 26.86
C TYR A 621 7.66 -13.25 27.34
N PRO A 622 6.71 -14.12 26.94
CA PRO A 622 6.73 -15.54 27.33
C PRO A 622 7.96 -16.30 26.77
N LYS A 623 8.60 -15.76 25.75
CA LYS A 623 9.88 -16.19 25.19
C LYS A 623 10.90 -15.05 25.32
N PRO A 624 11.69 -15.01 26.41
CA PRO A 624 12.62 -13.91 26.69
C PRO A 624 13.63 -13.63 25.58
N GLU A 625 14.04 -14.66 24.87
CA GLU A 625 14.97 -14.59 23.73
C GLU A 625 14.50 -13.64 22.61
N MET A 626 13.21 -13.31 22.55
CA MET A 626 12.66 -12.34 21.58
C MET A 626 13.17 -10.91 21.80
N LEU A 627 13.72 -10.61 22.97
CA LEU A 627 14.31 -9.31 23.26
C LEU A 627 15.80 -9.26 22.89
N VAL A 628 16.48 -10.37 22.78
CA VAL A 628 17.93 -10.41 22.47
C VAL A 628 18.21 -9.78 21.11
N GLY A 629 19.20 -8.91 21.05
CA GLY A 629 19.57 -8.15 19.85
C GLY A 629 18.74 -6.88 19.60
N LYS A 630 17.69 -6.63 20.38
CA LYS A 630 16.91 -5.40 20.24
C LYS A 630 17.55 -4.23 20.95
N GLU A 631 17.43 -3.05 20.35
CA GLU A 631 17.76 -1.77 20.96
C GLU A 631 16.58 -1.26 21.78
N VAL A 632 16.77 -1.10 23.10
CA VAL A 632 15.72 -0.66 24.03
C VAL A 632 16.12 0.66 24.69
N VAL A 633 15.13 1.51 24.97
CA VAL A 633 15.35 2.73 25.75
C VAL A 633 15.25 2.44 27.24
N PHE A 634 16.21 2.89 28.02
CA PHE A 634 16.21 2.73 29.48
C PHE A 634 16.67 4.01 30.20
N VAL A 635 16.24 4.15 31.44
CA VAL A 635 16.71 5.23 32.34
C VAL A 635 18.03 4.80 32.97
N ALA A 636 19.12 5.46 32.58
CA ALA A 636 20.49 5.08 32.92
C ALA A 636 20.98 5.63 34.25
N ASN A 637 20.43 6.75 34.72
CA ASN A 637 20.85 7.45 35.93
C ASN A 637 19.97 7.15 37.18
N LEU A 638 19.17 6.08 37.14
CA LEU A 638 18.52 5.60 38.36
C LEU A 638 19.54 4.97 39.31
N ALA A 639 19.42 5.27 40.59
CA ALA A 639 20.24 4.63 41.62
C ALA A 639 20.06 3.10 41.59
N PRO A 640 21.16 2.31 41.66
CA PRO A 640 21.06 0.84 41.65
C PRO A 640 20.17 0.31 42.75
N ARG A 641 19.21 -0.53 42.41
CA ARG A 641 18.23 -1.10 43.35
C ARG A 641 18.60 -2.55 43.70
N LYS A 642 18.91 -2.75 44.99
CA LYS A 642 19.17 -4.09 45.50
C LYS A 642 17.84 -4.89 45.68
N MET A 643 17.79 -6.04 45.02
CA MET A 643 16.65 -6.95 45.05
C MET A 643 17.09 -8.32 45.58
N SER A 644 16.17 -9.18 45.98
CA SER A 644 16.49 -10.55 46.42
C SER A 644 17.16 -11.43 45.36
N VAL A 645 17.08 -11.02 44.10
CA VAL A 645 17.59 -11.74 42.91
C VAL A 645 18.83 -11.09 42.27
N GLY A 646 19.31 -9.97 42.81
CA GLY A 646 20.46 -9.23 42.30
C GLY A 646 20.30 -7.71 42.40
N VAL A 647 21.19 -6.98 41.75
CA VAL A 647 21.13 -5.52 41.67
C VAL A 647 20.63 -5.10 40.31
N SER A 648 19.58 -4.26 40.26
CA SER A 648 19.08 -3.66 39.00
C SER A 648 19.70 -2.29 38.82
N GLU A 649 20.35 -2.06 37.67
CA GLU A 649 21.17 -0.86 37.39
C GLU A 649 20.51 0.07 36.35
N GLY A 650 19.20 0.24 36.45
CA GLY A 650 18.39 1.07 35.58
C GLY A 650 16.96 0.53 35.44
N MET A 651 16.20 1.14 34.53
CA MET A 651 14.82 0.74 34.24
C MET A 651 14.55 0.84 32.76
N ILE A 652 14.16 -0.25 32.10
CA ILE A 652 13.72 -0.25 30.72
C ILE A 652 12.34 0.43 30.64
N LEU A 653 12.16 1.32 29.68
CA LEU A 653 10.87 1.94 29.41
C LEU A 653 9.94 0.88 28.79
N PHE A 654 8.75 0.81 29.30
CA PHE A 654 7.75 -0.17 28.89
C PHE A 654 6.41 0.53 28.67
N ALA A 655 5.79 0.30 27.50
CA ALA A 655 4.48 0.81 27.17
C ALA A 655 3.42 -0.31 27.36
N GLY A 656 2.45 -0.08 28.24
CA GLY A 656 1.40 -1.03 28.60
C GLY A 656 1.47 -1.48 30.06
N GLU A 657 0.62 -2.46 30.46
CA GLU A 657 0.62 -3.04 31.79
C GLU A 657 1.60 -4.22 31.91
N PRO A 658 2.65 -4.12 32.74
CA PRO A 658 3.59 -5.20 32.94
C PRO A 658 2.88 -6.50 33.38
N GLY A 659 3.05 -7.56 32.59
CA GLY A 659 2.47 -8.86 32.89
C GLY A 659 1.10 -9.15 32.25
N VAL A 660 0.47 -8.15 31.62
CA VAL A 660 -0.83 -8.30 30.92
C VAL A 660 -0.67 -8.07 29.42
N ASN A 661 -0.24 -6.87 29.04
CA ASN A 661 -0.04 -6.49 27.64
C ASN A 661 1.00 -5.37 27.54
N GLY A 662 1.60 -5.19 26.39
CA GLY A 662 2.55 -4.11 26.13
C GLY A 662 3.90 -4.60 25.61
N GLY A 663 4.85 -3.67 25.45
CA GLY A 663 6.18 -3.94 24.96
C GLY A 663 7.25 -2.98 25.51
N ALA A 664 8.51 -3.41 25.50
CA ALA A 664 9.63 -2.51 25.75
C ALA A 664 9.68 -1.46 24.65
N VAL A 665 9.99 -0.22 25.00
CA VAL A 665 10.20 0.86 24.03
C VAL A 665 11.49 0.57 23.28
N THR A 666 11.39 0.31 21.98
CA THR A 666 12.52 -0.02 21.09
C THR A 666 12.76 1.11 20.10
N ILE A 667 13.98 1.15 19.54
CA ILE A 667 14.35 2.09 18.48
C ILE A 667 14.00 1.45 17.12
N ASP A 668 13.36 2.25 16.26
CA ASP A 668 13.15 1.90 14.85
C ASP A 668 14.27 2.53 14.02
N GLY A 669 15.37 1.80 13.89
CA GLY A 669 16.62 2.24 13.28
C GLY A 669 17.83 1.67 14.03
N VAL A 670 19.03 2.08 13.68
CA VAL A 670 20.28 1.68 14.37
C VAL A 670 20.85 2.88 15.09
N ALA A 671 20.76 2.89 16.42
CA ALA A 671 21.32 3.96 17.25
C ALA A 671 22.63 3.56 17.94
N GLY A 672 22.81 2.28 18.22
CA GLY A 672 23.95 1.74 18.96
C GLY A 672 23.87 1.95 20.48
N GLY A 673 24.45 1.01 21.24
CA GLY A 673 24.47 1.07 22.70
C GLY A 673 25.18 2.34 23.22
N GLY A 674 24.56 3.00 24.21
CA GLY A 674 25.06 4.22 24.83
C GLY A 674 24.57 5.53 24.21
N THR A 675 23.90 5.51 23.06
CA THR A 675 23.31 6.71 22.46
C THR A 675 22.28 7.33 23.41
N GLN A 676 22.38 8.65 23.63
CA GLN A 676 21.43 9.38 24.45
C GLN A 676 20.14 9.65 23.67
N ALA A 677 19.01 9.36 24.28
CA ALA A 677 17.70 9.74 23.78
C ALA A 677 17.31 11.10 24.37
N THR A 678 17.05 12.10 23.52
CA THR A 678 16.74 13.48 23.91
C THR A 678 15.32 13.86 23.51
#